data_8f354145a5a3f69b8c743a828715cd05
#
_entry.id   8f354145a5a3f69b8c743a828715cd05
#
_cell.length_a   1.000
_cell.length_b   1.000
_cell.length_c   1.000
_cell.angle_alpha   90.00
_cell.angle_beta   90.00
_cell.angle_gamma   90.00
#
_symmetry.space_group_name_H-M   'P 1'
#
loop_
_entity.id
_entity.type
_entity.pdbx_description
1 polymer ?
#
loop_
_entity_poly.entity_id
_entity_poly.type
_entity_poly.pdbx_seq_one_letter_code
_entity_poly.pdbx_strand_id
1 'polypeptide(L)'
;MGYWISEFVRVLFGYVFMMYLWPSVIFRKKLSGKSLTFRFAFCSTVSILLVNTAVLGLGLVHMLKGWLIACIFYGILIISVLKNKELRASFFLLFRALFAGTLGGKTLIFRMIYNIKKCIIRTIRCLDKKTKGRKLEYSVLSVLIIFAVAYFSYGAFQCHSYGWGDMYVHHAWIYGLKEGKIFSEGVYPEAMHCFVYCMNVLFGIPVYSCLLFMGEIHVSALIVAVYCLFREVMKSKYTVYLILAAFLTVDVVCVDEIYGISRLQYTIPQEFGLYTQFLCALYLICFIRRNPKSDGEKKKGIDKNLFLFTTSLAASIVIHFYVTIMAFFLCASFALLGITRIFRKENFRPLVVAVIAGGVISTTPMILAFATGTPLQGSLNWGMNIINGTDTKEGRTQVAQNISEENSEEENSEEENSIKKSTDISSEIQENQITTSENKDMTQQIENNAAVQKHFSVKGMVQKIIDNIKLVYKYGYAQLYGEERAGWIIRFTLLSLALGVLNLIVYFIRLKKFPFEMYLGITFASVLFMILYAAPFLGLPEIIAGARLCLTEQILLFAMMAVPFDGLFFLFEKTKAARFSPFLSLLGVASIYAGTHYFGIFHGYLYYELTRYNSVVEVTNSIIENCPKYQYTIISTTEELYQAIESGRHEEILDFYNRSKQEKYIIPTEYLFFYVEKKPIQYAQYHFFTGPRWLAQAKYTKFYKYSNAVLSEGDEIANSQISEFLLNEPITITGKASDAYSNIKNREILESEMYFWCQKFKMHFPNEIKVYYEDEDFICYVVKQNTDHLYDLSD
;
A
#
# COMPACT_ATOMS: atom_id res chain seq x y z
N MET A 1 -21.34 13.17 4.55
CA MET A 1 -21.24 12.92 3.09
C MET A 1 -20.61 14.08 2.33
N GLY A 2 -21.08 15.34 2.46
CA GLY A 2 -20.52 16.48 1.69
C GLY A 2 -19.07 16.81 2.03
N TYR A 3 -18.68 16.73 3.28
CA TYR A 3 -17.31 16.95 3.74
C TYR A 3 -16.34 15.95 3.09
N TRP A 4 -16.62 14.66 3.19
CA TRP A 4 -15.73 13.61 2.66
C TRP A 4 -15.60 13.63 1.14
N ILE A 5 -16.68 13.99 0.42
CA ILE A 5 -16.61 14.23 -1.04
C ILE A 5 -15.68 15.41 -1.32
N SER A 6 -15.76 16.49 -0.55
CA SER A 6 -14.86 17.63 -0.69
C SER A 6 -13.40 17.24 -0.46
N GLU A 7 -13.13 16.47 0.60
CA GLU A 7 -11.80 16.00 0.93
C GLU A 7 -11.25 15.07 -0.17
N PHE A 8 -12.04 14.12 -0.66
CA PHE A 8 -11.66 13.28 -1.79
C PHE A 8 -11.28 14.10 -3.03
N VAL A 9 -12.08 15.11 -3.37
CA VAL A 9 -11.81 16.00 -4.52
C VAL A 9 -10.52 16.80 -4.30
N ARG A 10 -10.27 17.28 -3.07
CA ARG A 10 -9.03 17.98 -2.71
C ARG A 10 -7.82 17.07 -2.85
N VAL A 11 -7.90 15.84 -2.33
CA VAL A 11 -6.83 14.82 -2.45
C VAL A 11 -6.59 14.47 -3.92
N LEU A 12 -7.65 14.21 -4.70
CA LEU A 12 -7.55 13.93 -6.13
C LEU A 12 -6.87 15.08 -6.89
N PHE A 13 -7.25 16.31 -6.58
CA PHE A 13 -6.62 17.49 -7.20
C PHE A 13 -5.15 17.61 -6.83
N GLY A 14 -4.81 17.53 -5.53
CA GLY A 14 -3.44 17.61 -5.03
C GLY A 14 -2.56 16.51 -5.64
N TYR A 15 -3.06 15.27 -5.65
CA TYR A 15 -2.38 14.12 -6.25
C TYR A 15 -2.11 14.34 -7.75
N VAL A 16 -3.13 14.65 -8.54
CA VAL A 16 -2.99 14.88 -9.98
C VAL A 16 -2.08 16.06 -10.27
N PHE A 17 -2.17 17.12 -9.48
CA PHE A 17 -1.30 18.27 -9.62
C PHE A 17 0.16 17.90 -9.37
N MET A 18 0.49 17.31 -8.24
CA MET A 18 1.86 16.96 -7.89
C MET A 18 2.43 15.88 -8.80
N MET A 19 1.67 14.83 -9.05
CA MET A 19 2.15 13.67 -9.79
C MET A 19 2.32 13.96 -11.29
N TYR A 20 1.44 14.78 -11.90
CA TYR A 20 1.39 14.93 -13.35
C TYR A 20 1.46 16.38 -13.86
N LEU A 21 0.72 17.32 -13.26
CA LEU A 21 0.64 18.67 -13.78
C LEU A 21 1.90 19.47 -13.50
N TRP A 22 2.36 19.49 -12.27
CA TRP A 22 3.57 20.20 -11.84
C TRP A 22 4.81 19.79 -12.66
N PRO A 23 5.20 18.51 -12.76
CA PRO A 23 6.33 18.10 -13.61
C PRO A 23 6.08 18.37 -15.10
N SER A 24 4.84 18.28 -15.57
CA SER A 24 4.51 18.60 -16.97
C SER A 24 4.74 20.06 -17.34
N VAL A 25 4.49 20.98 -16.41
CA VAL A 25 4.75 22.41 -16.60
C VAL A 25 6.25 22.69 -16.57
N ILE A 26 6.96 22.17 -15.58
CA ILE A 26 8.40 22.38 -15.41
C ILE A 26 9.19 21.81 -16.58
N PHE A 27 8.90 20.58 -16.98
CA PHE A 27 9.64 19.89 -18.03
C PHE A 27 8.95 19.96 -19.40
N ARG A 28 8.09 20.96 -19.62
CA ARG A 28 7.29 21.14 -20.84
C ARG A 28 8.12 20.98 -22.12
N LYS A 29 9.31 21.56 -22.17
CA LYS A 29 10.21 21.45 -23.35
C LYS A 29 10.67 20.03 -23.61
N LYS A 30 11.03 19.29 -22.56
CA LYS A 30 11.48 17.87 -22.64
C LYS A 30 10.33 16.92 -22.98
N LEU A 31 9.11 17.23 -22.57
CA LEU A 31 7.90 16.44 -22.79
C LEU A 31 7.20 16.77 -24.10
N SER A 32 7.58 17.86 -24.79
CA SER A 32 7.00 18.24 -26.08
C SER A 32 7.29 17.13 -27.10
N GLY A 33 6.25 16.74 -27.88
CA GLY A 33 6.36 15.69 -28.89
C GLY A 33 6.42 14.25 -28.37
N LYS A 34 6.55 14.01 -27.06
CA LYS A 34 6.62 12.66 -26.47
C LYS A 34 5.25 12.00 -26.39
N SER A 35 5.24 10.64 -26.45
CA SER A 35 4.04 9.81 -26.28
C SER A 35 3.40 10.00 -24.89
N LEU A 36 2.13 9.59 -24.74
CA LEU A 36 1.45 9.63 -23.44
C LEU A 36 2.13 8.68 -22.44
N THR A 37 2.52 7.47 -22.86
CA THR A 37 3.26 6.52 -22.01
C THR A 37 4.57 7.11 -21.49
N PHE A 38 5.36 7.77 -22.35
CA PHE A 38 6.58 8.44 -21.92
C PHE A 38 6.31 9.54 -20.90
N ARG A 39 5.27 10.36 -21.13
CA ARG A 39 4.91 11.44 -20.21
C ARG A 39 4.43 10.91 -18.87
N PHE A 40 3.61 9.87 -18.89
CA PHE A 40 3.16 9.20 -17.67
C PHE A 40 4.37 8.72 -16.84
N ALA A 41 5.22 7.89 -17.41
CA ALA A 41 6.38 7.34 -16.70
C ALA A 41 7.34 8.44 -16.22
N PHE A 42 7.63 9.45 -17.07
CA PHE A 42 8.48 10.57 -16.68
C PHE A 42 7.88 11.35 -15.51
N CYS A 43 6.62 11.74 -15.61
CA CYS A 43 5.99 12.56 -14.57
C CYS A 43 5.87 11.80 -13.26
N SER A 44 5.38 10.55 -13.28
CA SER A 44 5.17 9.76 -12.07
C SER A 44 6.46 9.44 -11.33
N THR A 45 7.54 9.12 -12.04
CA THR A 45 8.82 8.78 -11.39
C THR A 45 9.63 10.01 -10.98
N VAL A 46 9.73 11.01 -11.87
CA VAL A 46 10.50 12.23 -11.57
C VAL A 46 9.85 13.08 -10.49
N SER A 47 8.52 13.13 -10.42
CA SER A 47 7.82 13.84 -9.34
C SER A 47 8.18 13.27 -7.97
N ILE A 48 8.08 11.95 -7.81
CA ILE A 48 8.41 11.26 -6.56
C ILE A 48 9.87 11.52 -6.16
N LEU A 49 10.81 11.40 -7.10
CA LEU A 49 12.21 11.66 -6.83
C LEU A 49 12.50 13.12 -6.41
N LEU A 50 11.87 14.08 -7.07
CA LEU A 50 12.05 15.50 -6.73
C LEU A 50 11.48 15.85 -5.36
N VAL A 51 10.28 15.32 -5.06
CA VAL A 51 9.64 15.51 -3.74
C VAL A 51 10.50 14.91 -2.64
N ASN A 52 10.89 13.62 -2.79
CA ASN A 52 11.74 12.94 -1.83
C ASN A 52 13.08 13.66 -1.61
N THR A 53 13.76 14.04 -2.70
CA THR A 53 15.04 14.75 -2.61
C THR A 53 14.90 16.12 -1.95
N ALA A 54 13.83 16.88 -2.23
CA ALA A 54 13.61 18.18 -1.62
C ALA A 54 13.34 18.07 -0.12
N VAL A 55 12.46 17.15 0.30
CA VAL A 55 12.11 16.99 1.72
C VAL A 55 13.28 16.45 2.51
N LEU A 56 13.86 15.31 2.09
CA LEU A 56 14.96 14.69 2.81
C LEU A 56 16.24 15.55 2.76
N GLY A 57 16.49 16.20 1.61
CA GLY A 57 17.64 17.12 1.50
C GLY A 57 17.57 18.30 2.47
N LEU A 58 16.39 18.90 2.65
CA LEU A 58 16.20 19.96 3.65
C LEU A 58 16.25 19.41 5.08
N GLY A 59 15.74 18.19 5.30
CA GLY A 59 15.79 17.53 6.59
C GLY A 59 17.22 17.24 7.05
N LEU A 60 18.07 16.72 6.16
CA LEU A 60 19.49 16.43 6.43
C LEU A 60 20.28 17.68 6.87
N VAL A 61 19.90 18.87 6.39
CA VAL A 61 20.51 20.13 6.81
C VAL A 61 19.73 20.85 7.91
N HIS A 62 18.78 20.18 8.55
CA HIS A 62 17.91 20.70 9.61
C HIS A 62 17.12 21.97 9.23
N MET A 63 16.82 22.12 7.94
CA MET A 63 16.06 23.25 7.39
C MET A 63 14.66 22.84 6.88
N LEU A 64 14.16 21.68 7.26
CA LEU A 64 12.83 21.23 6.85
C LEU A 64 11.75 22.08 7.54
N LYS A 65 11.21 23.04 6.80
CA LYS A 65 10.09 23.91 7.19
C LYS A 65 9.07 23.96 6.07
N GLY A 66 7.79 23.86 6.42
CA GLY A 66 6.70 23.82 5.42
C GLY A 66 6.71 25.01 4.47
N TRP A 67 6.93 26.25 4.98
CA TRP A 67 7.02 27.43 4.15
C TRP A 67 8.17 27.37 3.13
N LEU A 68 9.31 26.74 3.48
CA LEU A 68 10.46 26.62 2.58
C LEU A 68 10.17 25.63 1.46
N ILE A 69 9.53 24.49 1.76
CA ILE A 69 9.01 23.56 0.76
C ILE A 69 8.05 24.29 -0.20
N ALA A 70 7.09 25.05 0.34
CA ALA A 70 6.16 25.84 -0.47
C ALA A 70 6.89 26.84 -1.38
N CYS A 71 7.87 27.57 -0.85
CA CYS A 71 8.69 28.50 -1.62
C CYS A 71 9.44 27.79 -2.76
N ILE A 72 10.04 26.64 -2.51
CA ILE A 72 10.74 25.85 -3.54
C ILE A 72 9.76 25.42 -4.64
N PHE A 73 8.64 24.78 -4.28
CA PHE A 73 7.71 24.23 -5.27
C PHE A 73 7.02 25.33 -6.08
N TYR A 74 6.47 26.35 -5.43
CA TYR A 74 5.83 27.47 -6.12
C TYR A 74 6.86 28.34 -6.83
N GLY A 75 8.06 28.56 -6.27
CA GLY A 75 9.15 29.30 -6.91
C GLY A 75 9.57 28.64 -8.23
N ILE A 76 9.80 27.33 -8.22
CA ILE A 76 10.12 26.57 -9.46
C ILE A 76 8.97 26.67 -10.48
N LEU A 77 7.72 26.59 -10.02
CA LEU A 77 6.55 26.72 -10.90
C LEU A 77 6.50 28.11 -11.53
N ILE A 78 6.61 29.16 -10.72
CA ILE A 78 6.60 30.57 -11.17
C ILE A 78 7.74 30.82 -12.17
N ILE A 79 8.97 30.40 -11.85
CA ILE A 79 10.12 30.53 -12.74
C ILE A 79 9.86 29.80 -14.07
N SER A 80 9.25 28.61 -14.04
CA SER A 80 8.94 27.81 -15.22
C SER A 80 7.87 28.48 -16.10
N VAL A 81 6.89 29.13 -15.47
CA VAL A 81 5.85 29.91 -16.15
C VAL A 81 6.45 31.19 -16.75
N LEU A 82 7.27 31.91 -16.00
CA LEU A 82 7.91 33.16 -16.43
C LEU A 82 8.93 32.97 -17.59
N LYS A 83 9.56 31.79 -17.68
CA LYS A 83 10.40 31.41 -18.84
C LYS A 83 9.61 31.28 -20.14
N ASN A 84 8.28 31.21 -20.09
CA ASN A 84 7.44 31.20 -21.28
C ASN A 84 7.07 32.64 -21.69
N LYS A 85 7.57 33.10 -22.84
CA LYS A 85 7.35 34.46 -23.33
C LYS A 85 5.86 34.87 -23.40
N GLU A 86 4.97 33.99 -23.88
CA GLU A 86 3.54 34.25 -23.97
C GLU A 86 2.86 34.35 -22.59
N LEU A 87 3.16 33.42 -21.69
CA LEU A 87 2.60 33.46 -20.34
C LEU A 87 3.13 34.62 -19.53
N ARG A 88 4.43 34.94 -19.67
CA ARG A 88 5.05 36.10 -19.05
C ARG A 88 4.40 37.40 -19.48
N ALA A 89 4.21 37.63 -20.81
CA ALA A 89 3.55 38.82 -21.32
C ALA A 89 2.09 38.93 -20.80
N SER A 90 1.36 37.82 -20.77
CA SER A 90 0.00 37.78 -20.22
C SER A 90 -0.03 38.09 -18.74
N PHE A 91 0.92 37.52 -17.96
CA PHE A 91 1.05 37.77 -16.51
C PHE A 91 1.38 39.23 -16.20
N PHE A 92 2.36 39.82 -16.89
CA PHE A 92 2.72 41.21 -16.73
C PHE A 92 1.61 42.19 -17.10
N LEU A 93 0.89 41.90 -18.18
CA LEU A 93 -0.30 42.68 -18.59
C LEU A 93 -1.40 42.60 -17.53
N LEU A 94 -1.63 41.44 -16.96
CA LEU A 94 -2.64 41.20 -15.92
C LEU A 94 -2.24 41.92 -14.60
N PHE A 95 -0.98 41.84 -14.21
CA PHE A 95 -0.43 42.46 -13.03
C PHE A 95 -0.47 44.00 -13.17
N ARG A 96 -0.03 44.55 -14.32
CA ARG A 96 -0.10 45.97 -14.62
C ARG A 96 -1.54 46.48 -14.59
N ALA A 97 -2.49 45.75 -15.15
CA ALA A 97 -3.90 46.15 -15.18
C ALA A 97 -4.56 46.08 -13.79
N LEU A 98 -4.10 45.19 -12.92
CA LEU A 98 -4.54 45.09 -11.53
C LEU A 98 -4.01 46.26 -10.68
N PHE A 99 -2.71 46.60 -10.80
CA PHE A 99 -2.11 47.71 -10.08
C PHE A 99 -2.56 49.10 -10.61
N ALA A 100 -2.91 49.20 -11.90
CA ALA A 100 -3.44 50.43 -12.47
C ALA A 100 -4.95 50.64 -12.18
N GLY A 101 -5.58 49.73 -11.41
CA GLY A 101 -6.99 49.82 -11.07
C GLY A 101 -7.95 49.66 -12.24
N THR A 102 -7.44 49.33 -13.44
CA THR A 102 -8.23 49.22 -14.66
C THR A 102 -8.99 47.90 -14.78
N LEU A 103 -8.76 46.96 -13.85
CA LEU A 103 -9.46 45.66 -13.81
C LEU A 103 -10.22 45.55 -12.49
N GLY A 104 -11.55 45.65 -12.58
CA GLY A 104 -12.42 45.26 -11.49
C GLY A 104 -12.35 43.75 -11.18
N GLY A 105 -12.52 43.33 -9.91
CA GLY A 105 -12.42 41.94 -9.48
C GLY A 105 -13.30 40.97 -10.27
N LYS A 106 -14.51 41.37 -10.67
CA LYS A 106 -15.41 40.59 -11.56
C LYS A 106 -14.77 40.28 -12.92
N THR A 107 -14.16 41.26 -13.55
CA THR A 107 -13.48 41.12 -14.84
C THR A 107 -12.26 40.23 -14.76
N LEU A 108 -11.53 40.26 -13.62
CA LEU A 108 -10.42 39.35 -13.37
C LEU A 108 -10.89 37.90 -13.32
N ILE A 109 -11.95 37.60 -12.54
CA ILE A 109 -12.53 36.27 -12.41
C ILE A 109 -13.01 35.76 -13.77
N PHE A 110 -13.76 36.54 -14.53
CA PHE A 110 -14.19 36.16 -15.88
C PHE A 110 -13.02 35.84 -16.81
N ARG A 111 -11.94 36.61 -16.74
CA ARG A 111 -10.74 36.40 -17.55
C ARG A 111 -9.97 35.16 -17.13
N MET A 112 -9.93 34.86 -15.84
CA MET A 112 -9.37 33.60 -15.32
C MET A 112 -10.19 32.40 -15.81
N ILE A 113 -11.51 32.42 -15.68
CA ILE A 113 -12.40 31.36 -16.13
C ILE A 113 -12.24 31.16 -17.66
N TYR A 114 -12.20 32.25 -18.44
CA TYR A 114 -11.99 32.18 -19.89
C TYR A 114 -10.64 31.54 -20.23
N ASN A 115 -9.57 31.90 -19.54
CA ASN A 115 -8.24 31.32 -19.76
C ASN A 115 -8.17 29.84 -19.36
N ILE A 116 -8.81 29.46 -18.26
CA ILE A 116 -8.96 28.06 -17.84
C ILE A 116 -9.72 27.28 -18.92
N LYS A 117 -10.87 27.78 -19.37
CA LYS A 117 -11.68 27.17 -20.47
C LYS A 117 -10.84 27.00 -21.74
N LYS A 118 -10.08 28.03 -22.13
CA LYS A 118 -9.19 27.97 -23.31
C LYS A 118 -8.07 26.94 -23.13
N CYS A 119 -7.51 26.82 -21.92
CA CYS A 119 -6.48 25.82 -21.56
C CYS A 119 -7.08 24.40 -21.66
N ILE A 120 -8.25 24.17 -21.08
CA ILE A 120 -8.98 22.91 -21.14
C ILE A 120 -9.25 22.49 -22.59
N ILE A 121 -9.78 23.41 -23.41
CA ILE A 121 -10.06 23.13 -24.82
C ILE A 121 -8.77 22.78 -25.59
N ARG A 122 -7.68 23.51 -25.32
CA ARG A 122 -6.36 23.19 -25.94
C ARG A 122 -5.86 21.82 -25.52
N THR A 123 -6.02 21.47 -24.26
CA THR A 123 -5.63 20.16 -23.71
C THR A 123 -6.46 19.06 -24.34
N ILE A 124 -7.78 19.20 -24.41
CA ILE A 124 -8.69 18.24 -25.07
C ILE A 124 -8.31 18.06 -26.55
N ARG A 125 -8.08 19.14 -27.31
CA ARG A 125 -7.62 19.05 -28.69
C ARG A 125 -6.25 18.36 -28.84
N CYS A 126 -5.35 18.60 -27.90
CA CYS A 126 -4.03 17.93 -27.88
C CYS A 126 -4.18 16.44 -27.59
N LEU A 127 -5.03 16.07 -26.64
CA LEU A 127 -5.37 14.68 -26.33
C LEU A 127 -6.05 14.03 -27.53
N ASP A 128 -7.06 14.65 -28.11
CA ASP A 128 -7.76 14.14 -29.32
C ASP A 128 -6.78 13.86 -30.48
N LYS A 129 -5.85 14.79 -30.73
CA LYS A 129 -4.78 14.59 -31.73
C LYS A 129 -3.85 13.42 -31.37
N LYS A 130 -3.50 13.24 -30.09
CA LYS A 130 -2.61 12.17 -29.65
C LYS A 130 -3.28 10.81 -29.56
N THR A 131 -4.58 10.78 -29.32
CA THR A 131 -5.40 9.57 -29.24
C THR A 131 -6.03 9.20 -30.59
N LYS A 132 -5.79 9.97 -31.66
CA LYS A 132 -6.33 9.69 -32.98
C LYS A 132 -5.97 8.27 -33.42
N GLY A 133 -7.00 7.48 -33.79
CA GLY A 133 -6.85 6.06 -34.12
C GLY A 133 -6.80 5.09 -32.93
N ARG A 134 -6.85 5.62 -31.70
CA ARG A 134 -6.84 4.84 -30.44
C ARG A 134 -7.88 5.31 -29.45
N LYS A 135 -8.92 6.03 -29.90
CA LYS A 135 -9.92 6.61 -29.00
C LYS A 135 -10.61 5.54 -28.16
N LEU A 136 -11.00 4.43 -28.79
CA LEU A 136 -11.65 3.33 -28.07
C LEU A 136 -10.72 2.69 -27.05
N GLU A 137 -9.43 2.47 -27.37
CA GLU A 137 -8.44 1.98 -26.43
C GLU A 137 -8.42 2.82 -25.15
N TYR A 138 -8.24 4.14 -25.29
CA TYR A 138 -8.17 5.04 -24.15
C TYR A 138 -9.51 5.19 -23.42
N SER A 139 -10.65 5.05 -24.13
CA SER A 139 -11.97 5.06 -23.50
C SER A 139 -12.16 3.85 -22.59
N VAL A 140 -11.82 2.64 -23.06
CA VAL A 140 -11.89 1.41 -22.24
C VAL A 140 -10.95 1.52 -21.04
N LEU A 141 -9.72 1.99 -21.25
CA LEU A 141 -8.77 2.20 -20.16
C LEU A 141 -9.31 3.20 -19.13
N SER A 142 -9.92 4.30 -19.59
CA SER A 142 -10.51 5.30 -18.69
C SER A 142 -11.67 4.73 -17.89
N VAL A 143 -12.51 3.89 -18.49
CA VAL A 143 -13.61 3.22 -17.78
C VAL A 143 -13.06 2.27 -16.71
N LEU A 144 -12.03 1.48 -17.01
CA LEU A 144 -11.38 0.59 -16.03
C LEU A 144 -10.74 1.37 -14.87
N ILE A 145 -10.12 2.52 -15.16
CA ILE A 145 -9.56 3.39 -14.13
C ILE A 145 -10.67 3.98 -13.24
N ILE A 146 -11.74 4.50 -13.84
CA ILE A 146 -12.86 5.07 -13.09
C ILE A 146 -13.52 3.99 -12.23
N PHE A 147 -13.74 2.80 -12.80
CA PHE A 147 -14.26 1.66 -12.05
C PHE A 147 -13.37 1.31 -10.85
N ALA A 148 -12.06 1.19 -11.07
CA ALA A 148 -11.12 0.86 -10.00
C ALA A 148 -11.12 1.92 -8.89
N VAL A 149 -11.01 3.20 -9.25
CA VAL A 149 -11.04 4.28 -8.25
C VAL A 149 -12.35 4.26 -7.47
N ALA A 150 -13.50 4.12 -8.14
CA ALA A 150 -14.80 4.06 -7.46
C ALA A 150 -14.92 2.82 -6.56
N TYR A 151 -14.47 1.65 -7.05
CA TYR A 151 -14.52 0.39 -6.31
C TYR A 151 -13.66 0.42 -5.04
N PHE A 152 -12.41 0.85 -5.16
CA PHE A 152 -11.51 0.91 -4.00
C PHE A 152 -11.81 2.07 -3.05
N SER A 153 -12.46 3.15 -3.50
CA SER A 153 -12.89 4.25 -2.62
C SER A 153 -14.16 3.94 -1.82
N TYR A 154 -14.89 2.89 -2.19
CA TYR A 154 -16.19 2.61 -1.57
C TYR A 154 -16.10 2.49 -0.05
N GLY A 155 -15.15 1.72 0.46
CA GLY A 155 -14.96 1.52 1.89
C GLY A 155 -14.60 2.81 2.64
N ALA A 156 -13.69 3.63 2.10
CA ALA A 156 -13.33 4.91 2.70
C ALA A 156 -14.53 5.85 2.83
N PHE A 157 -15.43 5.85 1.85
CA PHE A 157 -16.69 6.61 1.93
C PHE A 157 -17.75 6.01 2.85
N GLN A 158 -17.65 4.72 3.19
CA GLN A 158 -18.56 4.08 4.14
C GLN A 158 -18.07 4.24 5.57
N CYS A 159 -16.79 4.04 5.83
CA CYS A 159 -16.25 3.96 7.18
C CYS A 159 -15.64 5.28 7.67
N HIS A 160 -15.17 6.14 6.76
CA HIS A 160 -14.53 7.43 7.08
C HIS A 160 -13.27 7.30 7.96
N SER A 161 -12.78 6.09 8.21
CA SER A 161 -11.63 5.78 9.04
C SER A 161 -10.59 4.95 8.29
N TYR A 162 -9.37 4.88 8.85
CA TYR A 162 -8.34 4.00 8.30
C TYR A 162 -8.75 2.54 8.48
N GLY A 163 -8.68 1.79 7.42
CA GLY A 163 -8.99 0.39 7.47
C GLY A 163 -7.80 -0.53 7.71
N TRP A 164 -6.62 0.04 7.92
CA TRP A 164 -5.39 -0.72 8.12
C TRP A 164 -4.49 -0.02 9.15
N GLY A 165 -4.07 -0.76 10.16
CA GLY A 165 -3.30 -0.22 11.27
C GLY A 165 -1.99 0.45 10.89
N ASP A 166 -1.29 -0.06 9.87
CA ASP A 166 -0.06 0.57 9.38
C ASP A 166 -0.27 2.03 8.94
N MET A 167 -1.49 2.42 8.55
CA MET A 167 -1.78 3.79 8.13
C MET A 167 -1.63 4.78 9.29
N TYR A 168 -1.91 4.39 10.54
CA TYR A 168 -1.67 5.22 11.73
C TYR A 168 -0.18 5.41 11.96
N VAL A 169 0.61 4.34 11.80
CA VAL A 169 2.07 4.38 11.90
C VAL A 169 2.64 5.35 10.85
N HIS A 170 2.17 5.25 9.61
CA HIS A 170 2.60 6.14 8.54
C HIS A 170 2.14 7.58 8.77
N HIS A 171 0.98 7.80 9.39
CA HIS A 171 0.52 9.13 9.80
C HIS A 171 1.50 9.75 10.81
N ALA A 172 1.90 9.00 11.84
CA ALA A 172 2.87 9.45 12.84
C ALA A 172 4.22 9.84 12.18
N TRP A 173 4.71 9.08 11.22
CA TRP A 173 5.95 9.40 10.50
C TRP A 173 5.82 10.70 9.68
N ILE A 174 4.68 10.90 9.01
CA ILE A 174 4.41 12.16 8.29
C ILE A 174 4.35 13.33 9.27
N TYR A 175 3.83 13.11 10.48
CA TYR A 175 3.81 14.12 11.52
C TYR A 175 5.22 14.50 11.97
N GLY A 176 6.13 13.52 12.08
CA GLY A 176 7.56 13.78 12.29
C GLY A 176 8.16 14.71 11.24
N LEU A 177 7.80 14.56 9.95
CA LEU A 177 8.24 15.49 8.90
C LEU A 177 7.67 16.90 9.09
N LYS A 178 6.46 17.06 9.62
CA LYS A 178 5.89 18.39 9.96
C LYS A 178 6.67 19.07 11.08
N GLU A 179 7.20 18.31 12.02
CA GLU A 179 8.09 18.81 13.08
C GLU A 179 9.51 19.10 12.58
N GLY A 180 9.82 18.74 11.35
CA GLY A 180 11.14 18.92 10.74
C GLY A 180 12.10 17.75 10.97
N LYS A 181 11.60 16.62 11.47
CA LYS A 181 12.35 15.38 11.70
C LYS A 181 12.16 14.45 10.51
N ILE A 182 13.25 14.09 9.82
CA ILE A 182 13.26 13.00 8.85
C ILE A 182 13.62 11.71 9.56
N PHE A 183 13.12 10.59 9.07
CA PHE A 183 13.39 9.27 9.63
C PHE A 183 13.11 9.20 11.14
N SER A 184 11.95 9.72 11.58
CA SER A 184 11.59 9.83 13.01
C SER A 184 11.62 8.48 13.74
N GLU A 185 11.31 7.39 13.05
CA GLU A 185 11.32 6.01 13.57
C GLU A 185 12.51 5.18 13.04
N GLY A 186 13.52 5.84 12.48
CA GLY A 186 14.68 5.22 11.86
C GLY A 186 14.69 5.27 10.34
N VAL A 187 15.86 4.97 9.77
CA VAL A 187 16.10 5.05 8.32
C VAL A 187 15.23 4.06 7.56
N TYR A 188 14.37 4.57 6.70
CA TYR A 188 13.44 3.82 5.86
C TYR A 188 13.16 4.59 4.55
N PRO A 189 12.73 3.94 3.44
CA PRO A 189 12.29 4.64 2.24
C PRO A 189 11.05 5.52 2.51
N GLU A 190 11.20 6.85 2.49
CA GLU A 190 10.15 7.79 2.92
C GLU A 190 9.45 8.57 1.79
N ALA A 191 9.59 8.14 0.53
CA ALA A 191 9.06 8.93 -0.58
C ALA A 191 7.54 9.12 -0.57
N MET A 192 6.77 8.11 -0.10
CA MET A 192 5.32 8.25 0.08
C MET A 192 5.01 9.28 1.17
N HIS A 193 5.68 9.21 2.31
CA HIS A 193 5.51 10.16 3.42
C HIS A 193 5.86 11.59 2.99
N CYS A 194 6.98 11.75 2.28
CA CYS A 194 7.37 13.03 1.70
C CYS A 194 6.32 13.59 0.72
N PHE A 195 5.67 12.71 -0.06
CA PHE A 195 4.64 13.10 -1.01
C PHE A 195 3.38 13.60 -0.29
N VAL A 196 2.90 12.87 0.72
CA VAL A 196 1.76 13.27 1.55
C VAL A 196 2.07 14.56 2.32
N TYR A 197 3.25 14.66 2.93
CA TYR A 197 3.70 15.89 3.59
C TYR A 197 3.65 17.10 2.65
N CYS A 198 4.13 16.96 1.42
CA CYS A 198 4.03 18.04 0.44
C CYS A 198 2.59 18.36 0.03
N MET A 199 1.68 17.35 -0.05
CA MET A 199 0.25 17.63 -0.28
C MET A 199 -0.36 18.44 0.87
N ASN A 200 -0.03 18.12 2.11
CA ASN A 200 -0.46 18.88 3.28
C ASN A 200 0.06 20.32 3.23
N VAL A 201 1.36 20.50 3.03
CA VAL A 201 2.02 21.82 3.02
C VAL A 201 1.56 22.72 1.85
N LEU A 202 1.44 22.16 0.65
CA LEU A 202 1.14 22.94 -0.56
C LEU A 202 -0.35 23.27 -0.73
N PHE A 203 -1.24 22.41 -0.27
CA PHE A 203 -2.68 22.56 -0.51
C PHE A 203 -3.50 22.65 0.79
N GLY A 204 -2.87 22.51 1.96
CA GLY A 204 -3.57 22.50 3.24
C GLY A 204 -4.54 21.31 3.37
N ILE A 205 -4.26 20.19 2.68
CA ILE A 205 -5.06 18.97 2.78
C ILE A 205 -4.63 18.24 4.05
N PRO A 206 -5.55 17.89 4.97
CA PRO A 206 -5.20 17.11 6.16
C PRO A 206 -4.45 15.82 5.81
N VAL A 207 -3.45 15.45 6.59
CA VAL A 207 -2.71 14.18 6.42
C VAL A 207 -3.68 13.01 6.48
N TYR A 208 -4.65 13.07 7.41
CA TYR A 208 -5.71 12.07 7.53
C TYR A 208 -6.47 11.86 6.20
N SER A 209 -6.94 12.95 5.58
CA SER A 209 -7.64 12.88 4.29
C SER A 209 -6.75 12.35 3.16
N CYS A 210 -5.46 12.74 3.17
CA CYS A 210 -4.50 12.23 2.19
C CYS A 210 -4.32 10.72 2.32
N LEU A 211 -4.12 10.21 3.52
CA LEU A 211 -3.93 8.78 3.76
C LEU A 211 -5.23 8.01 3.48
N LEU A 212 -6.38 8.57 3.85
CA LEU A 212 -7.68 7.93 3.64
C LEU A 212 -8.01 7.70 2.16
N PHE A 213 -7.66 8.65 1.26
CA PHE A 213 -8.15 8.64 -0.13
C PHE A 213 -7.06 8.50 -1.20
N MET A 214 -5.77 8.63 -0.86
CA MET A 214 -4.72 8.64 -1.89
C MET A 214 -4.47 7.23 -2.45
N GLY A 215 -4.59 6.17 -1.64
CA GLY A 215 -4.37 4.78 -2.07
C GLY A 215 -5.25 4.41 -3.26
N GLU A 216 -6.53 4.64 -3.14
CA GLU A 216 -7.55 4.34 -4.14
C GLU A 216 -7.33 5.13 -5.45
N ILE A 217 -6.96 6.41 -5.32
CA ILE A 217 -6.62 7.26 -6.47
C ILE A 217 -5.35 6.73 -7.13
N HIS A 218 -4.38 6.27 -6.34
CA HIS A 218 -3.09 5.81 -6.81
C HIS A 218 -3.16 4.48 -7.58
N VAL A 219 -4.19 3.65 -7.35
CA VAL A 219 -4.47 2.45 -8.18
C VAL A 219 -4.51 2.79 -9.67
N SER A 220 -4.94 4.00 -10.01
CA SER A 220 -4.90 4.48 -11.40
C SER A 220 -3.50 4.45 -12.01
N ALA A 221 -2.46 4.74 -11.24
CA ALA A 221 -1.07 4.70 -11.70
C ALA A 221 -0.61 3.24 -11.93
N LEU A 222 -1.01 2.31 -11.06
CA LEU A 222 -0.75 0.89 -11.23
C LEU A 222 -1.40 0.36 -12.54
N ILE A 223 -2.69 0.63 -12.73
CA ILE A 223 -3.42 0.20 -13.94
C ILE A 223 -2.75 0.73 -15.20
N VAL A 224 -2.35 2.01 -15.22
CA VAL A 224 -1.67 2.60 -16.38
C VAL A 224 -0.28 1.99 -16.60
N ALA A 225 0.48 1.70 -15.55
CA ALA A 225 1.80 1.06 -15.66
C ALA A 225 1.68 -0.37 -16.20
N VAL A 226 0.74 -1.15 -15.67
CA VAL A 226 0.41 -2.51 -16.14
C VAL A 226 -0.04 -2.47 -17.60
N TYR A 227 -0.95 -1.55 -17.95
CA TYR A 227 -1.35 -1.33 -19.34
C TYR A 227 -0.14 -1.05 -20.25
N CYS A 228 0.74 -0.17 -19.84
CA CYS A 228 1.91 0.21 -20.64
C CYS A 228 2.86 -0.96 -20.87
N LEU A 229 3.13 -1.78 -19.85
CA LEU A 229 3.98 -2.96 -19.98
C LEU A 229 3.36 -4.00 -20.90
N PHE A 230 2.14 -4.45 -20.58
CA PHE A 230 1.54 -5.54 -21.35
C PHE A 230 1.13 -5.10 -22.77
N ARG A 231 0.87 -3.82 -22.98
CA ARG A 231 0.70 -3.26 -24.33
C ARG A 231 1.96 -3.39 -25.21
N GLU A 232 3.15 -3.39 -24.61
CA GLU A 232 4.43 -3.60 -25.28
C GLU A 232 4.78 -5.09 -25.43
N VAL A 233 4.32 -5.91 -24.52
CA VAL A 233 4.65 -7.34 -24.42
C VAL A 233 3.69 -8.22 -25.22
N MET A 234 2.38 -7.95 -25.17
CA MET A 234 1.37 -8.70 -25.90
C MET A 234 1.39 -8.37 -27.39
N LYS A 235 1.02 -9.33 -28.23
CA LYS A 235 0.95 -9.18 -29.69
C LYS A 235 -0.32 -8.43 -30.11
N SER A 236 -1.45 -8.77 -29.49
CA SER A 236 -2.70 -8.03 -29.66
C SER A 236 -2.80 -6.88 -28.65
N LYS A 237 -3.19 -5.72 -29.15
CA LYS A 237 -3.42 -4.55 -28.31
C LYS A 237 -4.65 -4.69 -27.39
N TYR A 238 -5.53 -5.64 -27.66
CA TYR A 238 -6.79 -5.81 -26.94
C TYR A 238 -6.69 -6.79 -25.77
N THR A 239 -5.72 -7.69 -25.74
CA THR A 239 -5.51 -8.66 -24.68
C THR A 239 -5.28 -8.00 -23.31
N VAL A 240 -4.66 -6.81 -23.31
CA VAL A 240 -4.35 -6.07 -22.08
C VAL A 240 -5.59 -5.71 -21.29
N TYR A 241 -6.71 -5.43 -21.95
CA TYR A 241 -7.96 -5.10 -21.27
C TYR A 241 -8.57 -6.31 -20.56
N LEU A 242 -8.36 -7.53 -21.11
CA LEU A 242 -8.77 -8.75 -20.44
C LEU A 242 -7.96 -9.00 -19.19
N ILE A 243 -6.64 -8.76 -19.24
CA ILE A 243 -5.75 -8.85 -18.07
C ILE A 243 -6.21 -7.90 -16.97
N LEU A 244 -6.44 -6.63 -17.32
CA LEU A 244 -6.88 -5.61 -16.36
C LEU A 244 -8.28 -5.90 -15.81
N ALA A 245 -9.21 -6.35 -16.66
CA ALA A 245 -10.55 -6.70 -16.24
C ALA A 245 -10.52 -7.90 -15.29
N ALA A 246 -9.74 -8.94 -15.60
CA ALA A 246 -9.58 -10.10 -14.73
C ALA A 246 -8.96 -9.69 -13.39
N PHE A 247 -7.88 -8.90 -13.40
CA PHE A 247 -7.24 -8.42 -12.17
C PHE A 247 -8.21 -7.63 -11.27
N LEU A 248 -9.10 -6.82 -11.85
CA LEU A 248 -10.02 -5.99 -11.07
C LEU A 248 -11.29 -6.73 -10.61
N THR A 249 -11.62 -7.88 -11.20
CA THR A 249 -12.92 -8.52 -10.93
C THR A 249 -12.85 -9.97 -10.47
N VAL A 250 -11.80 -10.69 -10.85
CA VAL A 250 -11.68 -12.12 -10.47
C VAL A 250 -11.03 -12.23 -9.10
N ASP A 251 -11.75 -12.79 -8.16
CA ASP A 251 -11.19 -13.14 -6.87
C ASP A 251 -10.28 -14.38 -7.00
N VAL A 252 -9.01 -14.13 -6.91
CA VAL A 252 -8.00 -15.16 -6.72
C VAL A 252 -7.64 -15.11 -5.25
N VAL A 253 -8.39 -15.86 -4.44
CA VAL A 253 -8.13 -15.93 -3.00
C VAL A 253 -6.70 -16.45 -2.82
N CYS A 254 -5.82 -15.57 -2.34
CA CYS A 254 -4.62 -15.99 -1.65
C CYS A 254 -5.05 -16.50 -0.29
N VAL A 255 -4.47 -17.59 0.16
CA VAL A 255 -4.68 -18.11 1.52
C VAL A 255 -4.40 -17.05 2.59
N ASP A 256 -3.56 -16.08 2.26
CA ASP A 256 -3.31 -14.89 3.08
C ASP A 256 -4.11 -13.69 2.53
N GLU A 257 -5.32 -13.49 3.04
CA GLU A 257 -6.23 -12.39 2.68
C GLU A 257 -5.61 -11.01 2.91
N ILE A 258 -4.68 -10.92 3.87
CA ILE A 258 -3.98 -9.69 4.24
C ILE A 258 -3.21 -9.07 3.06
N TYR A 259 -2.64 -9.90 2.18
CA TYR A 259 -1.85 -9.45 1.04
C TYR A 259 -2.60 -9.52 -0.30
N GLY A 260 -3.91 -9.61 -0.24
CA GLY A 260 -4.80 -9.65 -1.39
C GLY A 260 -5.00 -8.28 -2.07
N ILE A 261 -5.96 -8.24 -3.01
CA ILE A 261 -6.29 -7.03 -3.78
C ILE A 261 -6.83 -5.89 -2.91
N SER A 262 -7.41 -6.21 -1.75
CA SER A 262 -7.91 -5.26 -0.77
C SER A 262 -6.85 -4.24 -0.33
N ARG A 263 -5.57 -4.61 -0.32
CA ARG A 263 -4.46 -3.70 0.03
C ARG A 263 -4.34 -2.48 -0.89
N LEU A 264 -4.87 -2.55 -2.10
CA LEU A 264 -4.82 -1.43 -3.06
C LEU A 264 -5.64 -0.21 -2.62
N GLN A 265 -6.54 -0.37 -1.66
CA GLN A 265 -7.31 0.75 -1.11
C GLN A 265 -6.52 1.51 -0.01
N TYR A 266 -5.42 0.96 0.49
CA TYR A 266 -4.64 1.61 1.55
C TYR A 266 -3.54 2.50 0.99
N THR A 267 -3.30 3.61 1.67
CA THR A 267 -2.15 4.47 1.38
C THR A 267 -0.95 3.98 2.18
N ILE A 268 -0.30 2.95 1.71
CA ILE A 268 0.89 2.36 2.33
C ILE A 268 2.04 2.25 1.31
N PRO A 269 3.31 2.31 1.76
CA PRO A 269 4.46 2.49 0.86
C PRO A 269 4.61 1.40 -0.20
N GLN A 270 4.38 0.13 0.12
CA GLN A 270 4.53 -0.96 -0.83
C GLN A 270 3.55 -0.80 -2.00
N GLU A 271 2.27 -0.62 -1.72
CA GLU A 271 1.20 -0.47 -2.71
C GLU A 271 1.37 0.82 -3.52
N PHE A 272 1.81 1.89 -2.87
CA PHE A 272 2.19 3.14 -3.54
C PHE A 272 3.37 2.95 -4.52
N GLY A 273 4.25 1.98 -4.28
CA GLY A 273 5.40 1.70 -5.13
C GLY A 273 5.14 0.73 -6.29
N LEU A 274 4.11 -0.12 -6.22
CA LEU A 274 3.91 -1.25 -7.14
C LEU A 274 3.99 -0.88 -8.64
N TYR A 275 3.49 0.28 -9.04
CA TYR A 275 3.51 0.70 -10.45
C TYR A 275 4.93 0.85 -11.01
N THR A 276 5.92 1.17 -10.17
CA THR A 276 7.30 1.44 -10.61
C THR A 276 8.00 0.21 -11.14
N GLN A 277 7.74 -0.98 -10.61
CA GLN A 277 8.33 -2.23 -11.08
C GLN A 277 7.93 -2.55 -12.53
N PHE A 278 6.66 -2.30 -12.88
CA PHE A 278 6.17 -2.50 -14.25
C PHE A 278 6.80 -1.48 -15.22
N LEU A 279 7.07 -0.26 -14.75
CA LEU A 279 7.81 0.73 -15.55
C LEU A 279 9.29 0.36 -15.72
N CYS A 280 9.94 -0.18 -14.67
CA CYS A 280 11.30 -0.72 -14.77
C CYS A 280 11.39 -1.79 -15.87
N ALA A 281 10.52 -2.79 -15.81
CA ALA A 281 10.47 -3.87 -16.80
C ALA A 281 10.17 -3.32 -18.21
N LEU A 282 9.19 -2.44 -18.36
CA LEU A 282 8.84 -1.80 -19.63
C LEU A 282 10.05 -1.13 -20.29
N TYR A 283 10.74 -0.27 -19.53
CA TYR A 283 11.83 0.52 -20.13
C TYR A 283 13.12 -0.27 -20.30
N LEU A 284 13.34 -1.32 -19.52
CA LEU A 284 14.38 -2.30 -19.77
C LEU A 284 14.12 -3.05 -21.10
N ILE A 285 12.91 -3.56 -21.31
CA ILE A 285 12.51 -4.21 -22.56
C ILE A 285 12.70 -3.26 -23.75
N CYS A 286 12.20 -2.04 -23.66
CA CYS A 286 12.36 -1.03 -24.71
C CYS A 286 13.84 -0.71 -24.99
N PHE A 287 14.68 -0.69 -23.97
CA PHE A 287 16.13 -0.48 -24.12
C PHE A 287 16.81 -1.66 -24.83
N ILE A 288 16.52 -2.90 -24.42
CA ILE A 288 17.08 -4.11 -25.02
C ILE A 288 16.64 -4.28 -26.48
N ARG A 289 15.38 -3.94 -26.81
CA ARG A 289 14.79 -4.10 -28.15
C ARG A 289 15.19 -3.01 -29.13
N ARG A 290 15.79 -1.90 -28.68
CA ARG A 290 16.22 -0.82 -29.59
C ARG A 290 17.23 -1.36 -30.62
N ASN A 291 17.16 -0.84 -31.83
CA ASN A 291 18.11 -1.15 -32.90
C ASN A 291 19.10 0.02 -33.04
N PRO A 292 20.33 -0.07 -32.48
CA PRO A 292 21.29 1.05 -32.50
C PRO A 292 21.76 1.43 -33.90
N LYS A 293 21.59 0.54 -34.91
CA LYS A 293 22.04 0.76 -36.29
C LYS A 293 21.07 1.54 -37.16
N SER A 294 19.78 1.62 -36.77
CA SER A 294 18.75 2.35 -37.52
C SER A 294 18.68 3.84 -37.18
N ASP A 295 19.17 4.23 -36.04
CA ASP A 295 19.24 5.63 -35.62
C ASP A 295 20.58 6.23 -36.04
N GLY A 296 20.77 6.40 -37.34
CA GLY A 296 22.03 6.83 -38.02
C GLY A 296 22.62 8.18 -37.57
N GLU A 297 22.24 8.68 -36.42
CA GLU A 297 22.85 9.80 -35.74
C GLU A 297 23.50 9.30 -34.43
N LYS A 298 24.79 9.49 -34.27
CA LYS A 298 25.48 9.53 -32.97
C LYS A 298 24.87 10.68 -32.16
N LYS A 299 23.63 10.49 -31.63
CA LYS A 299 23.05 11.45 -30.70
C LYS A 299 23.93 11.47 -29.46
N LYS A 300 24.69 12.54 -29.29
CA LYS A 300 25.32 12.93 -28.01
C LYS A 300 24.22 13.13 -26.98
N GLY A 301 23.79 12.09 -26.24
CA GLY A 301 22.79 12.20 -25.20
C GLY A 301 22.40 10.85 -24.58
N ILE A 302 21.86 10.89 -23.37
CA ILE A 302 21.37 9.71 -22.64
C ILE A 302 20.16 9.12 -23.40
N ASP A 303 20.19 7.79 -23.59
CA ASP A 303 19.03 7.08 -24.18
C ASP A 303 17.77 7.30 -23.36
N LYS A 304 16.68 7.65 -24.02
CA LYS A 304 15.40 7.97 -23.35
C LYS A 304 14.81 6.81 -22.54
N ASN A 305 14.98 5.57 -23.04
CA ASN A 305 14.47 4.38 -22.36
C ASN A 305 15.34 4.06 -21.15
N LEU A 306 16.66 4.21 -21.30
CA LEU A 306 17.58 4.02 -20.18
C LEU A 306 17.36 5.09 -19.09
N PHE A 307 17.10 6.34 -19.45
CA PHE A 307 16.75 7.39 -18.50
C PHE A 307 15.49 7.04 -17.71
N LEU A 308 14.42 6.58 -18.38
CA LEU A 308 13.18 6.19 -17.72
C LEU A 308 13.33 4.91 -16.88
N PHE A 309 14.15 3.97 -17.32
CA PHE A 309 14.53 2.81 -16.50
C PHE A 309 15.21 3.27 -15.21
N THR A 310 16.24 4.14 -15.32
CA THR A 310 16.95 4.68 -14.14
C THR A 310 16.02 5.39 -13.18
N THR A 311 15.12 6.27 -13.69
CA THR A 311 14.18 7.00 -12.82
C THR A 311 13.11 6.10 -12.21
N SER A 312 12.68 5.05 -12.92
CA SER A 312 11.73 4.07 -12.37
C SER A 312 12.37 3.22 -11.28
N LEU A 313 13.62 2.77 -11.49
CA LEU A 313 14.40 2.05 -10.49
C LEU A 313 14.68 2.92 -9.26
N ALA A 314 15.12 4.15 -9.45
CA ALA A 314 15.33 5.07 -8.35
C ALA A 314 14.02 5.33 -7.57
N ALA A 315 12.89 5.48 -8.27
CA ALA A 315 11.58 5.66 -7.62
C ALA A 315 11.18 4.41 -6.81
N SER A 316 11.43 3.18 -7.29
CA SER A 316 11.14 1.98 -6.52
C SER A 316 11.95 1.93 -5.22
N ILE A 317 13.22 2.28 -5.26
CA ILE A 317 14.11 2.26 -4.09
C ILE A 317 13.67 3.27 -3.03
N VAL A 318 13.33 4.50 -3.42
CA VAL A 318 12.93 5.54 -2.45
C VAL A 318 11.52 5.32 -1.88
N ILE A 319 10.69 4.48 -2.51
CA ILE A 319 9.33 4.22 -2.04
C ILE A 319 9.32 3.02 -1.09
N HIS A 320 9.87 1.86 -1.50
CA HIS A 320 9.82 0.65 -0.69
C HIS A 320 10.82 -0.41 -1.15
N PHE A 321 11.51 -1.04 -0.19
CA PHE A 321 12.55 -2.02 -0.50
C PHE A 321 12.01 -3.30 -1.16
N TYR A 322 10.86 -3.85 -0.75
CA TYR A 322 10.28 -5.02 -1.41
C TYR A 322 9.88 -4.75 -2.86
N VAL A 323 9.38 -3.55 -3.16
CA VAL A 323 9.08 -3.16 -4.55
C VAL A 323 10.35 -3.16 -5.41
N THR A 324 11.49 -2.76 -4.83
CA THR A 324 12.79 -2.81 -5.51
C THR A 324 13.23 -4.25 -5.81
N ILE A 325 13.07 -5.14 -4.85
CA ILE A 325 13.36 -6.56 -5.02
C ILE A 325 12.45 -7.17 -6.10
N MET A 326 11.15 -6.91 -6.04
CA MET A 326 10.20 -7.36 -7.06
C MET A 326 10.54 -6.79 -8.45
N ALA A 327 10.92 -5.51 -8.54
CA ALA A 327 11.36 -4.89 -9.78
C ALA A 327 12.62 -5.56 -10.36
N PHE A 328 13.55 -5.93 -9.49
CA PHE A 328 14.75 -6.67 -9.91
C PHE A 328 14.40 -8.03 -10.54
N PHE A 329 13.59 -8.85 -9.87
CA PHE A 329 13.22 -10.17 -10.37
C PHE A 329 12.36 -10.11 -11.63
N LEU A 330 11.43 -9.16 -11.69
CA LEU A 330 10.63 -8.91 -12.89
C LEU A 330 11.51 -8.49 -14.07
N CYS A 331 12.46 -7.58 -13.86
CA CYS A 331 13.43 -7.18 -14.86
C CYS A 331 14.35 -8.34 -15.29
N ALA A 332 14.81 -9.15 -14.35
CA ALA A 332 15.66 -10.32 -14.62
C ALA A 332 14.96 -11.33 -15.52
N SER A 333 13.66 -11.60 -15.31
CA SER A 333 12.87 -12.51 -16.13
C SER A 333 12.84 -12.11 -17.61
N PHE A 334 12.68 -10.83 -17.90
CA PHE A 334 12.75 -10.32 -19.27
C PHE A 334 14.18 -10.17 -19.79
N ALA A 335 15.14 -9.89 -18.91
CA ALA A 335 16.56 -9.75 -19.27
C ALA A 335 17.16 -11.08 -19.74
N LEU A 336 16.76 -12.20 -19.14
CA LEU A 336 17.19 -13.54 -19.56
C LEU A 336 16.97 -13.79 -21.05
N LEU A 337 15.85 -13.35 -21.63
CA LEU A 337 15.55 -13.50 -23.04
C LEU A 337 16.41 -12.60 -23.93
N GLY A 338 16.90 -11.52 -23.39
CA GLY A 338 17.76 -10.55 -24.08
C GLY A 338 19.23 -10.61 -23.69
N ILE A 339 19.68 -11.67 -23.01
CA ILE A 339 20.99 -11.76 -22.38
C ILE A 339 22.15 -11.49 -23.34
N THR A 340 22.09 -12.05 -24.56
CA THR A 340 23.09 -11.84 -25.60
C THR A 340 23.17 -10.39 -26.09
N ARG A 341 22.09 -9.63 -25.99
CA ARG A 341 22.06 -8.20 -26.31
C ARG A 341 22.55 -7.35 -25.16
N ILE A 342 22.23 -7.74 -23.92
CA ILE A 342 22.64 -7.02 -22.70
C ILE A 342 24.16 -7.04 -22.57
N PHE A 343 24.81 -8.19 -22.76
CA PHE A 343 26.26 -8.32 -22.64
C PHE A 343 27.10 -7.68 -23.78
N ARG A 344 26.45 -7.08 -24.78
CA ARG A 344 27.19 -6.23 -25.73
C ARG A 344 27.71 -4.99 -25.02
N LYS A 345 28.97 -4.62 -25.24
CA LYS A 345 29.60 -3.44 -24.60
C LYS A 345 28.80 -2.17 -24.77
N GLU A 346 28.08 -2.02 -25.91
CA GLU A 346 27.21 -0.88 -26.22
C GLU A 346 25.98 -0.77 -25.33
N ASN A 347 25.53 -1.87 -24.71
CA ASN A 347 24.37 -1.95 -23.86
C ASN A 347 24.74 -2.17 -22.39
N PHE A 348 25.72 -3.04 -22.12
CA PHE A 348 26.09 -3.44 -20.76
C PHE A 348 26.60 -2.25 -19.93
N ARG A 349 27.61 -1.53 -20.44
CA ARG A 349 28.17 -0.38 -19.73
C ARG A 349 27.12 0.70 -19.40
N PRO A 350 26.31 1.19 -20.37
CA PRO A 350 25.25 2.14 -20.05
C PRO A 350 24.21 1.60 -19.06
N LEU A 351 23.88 0.31 -19.12
CA LEU A 351 22.93 -0.30 -18.20
C LEU A 351 23.49 -0.33 -16.77
N VAL A 352 24.74 -0.74 -16.59
CA VAL A 352 25.41 -0.74 -15.28
C VAL A 352 25.48 0.68 -14.71
N VAL A 353 25.88 1.66 -15.52
CA VAL A 353 25.89 3.07 -15.10
C VAL A 353 24.49 3.54 -14.69
N ALA A 354 23.44 3.13 -15.42
CA ALA A 354 22.07 3.48 -15.11
C ALA A 354 21.60 2.89 -13.78
N VAL A 355 21.95 1.63 -13.49
CA VAL A 355 21.63 0.97 -12.21
C VAL A 355 22.36 1.67 -11.04
N ILE A 356 23.66 1.90 -11.19
CA ILE A 356 24.46 2.59 -10.18
C ILE A 356 23.94 4.01 -9.94
N ALA A 357 23.66 4.77 -11.01
CA ALA A 357 23.11 6.12 -10.88
C ALA A 357 21.73 6.13 -10.19
N GLY A 358 20.86 5.18 -10.54
CA GLY A 358 19.58 5.02 -9.88
C GLY A 358 19.74 4.71 -8.40
N GLY A 359 20.64 3.78 -8.04
CA GLY A 359 20.98 3.46 -6.67
C GLY A 359 21.51 4.66 -5.89
N VAL A 360 22.53 5.32 -6.41
CA VAL A 360 23.15 6.50 -5.74
C VAL A 360 22.14 7.62 -5.51
N ILE A 361 21.35 8.00 -6.52
CA ILE A 361 20.35 9.08 -6.40
C ILE A 361 19.34 8.76 -5.30
N SER A 362 18.93 7.51 -5.17
CA SER A 362 17.86 7.10 -4.25
C SER A 362 18.36 6.86 -2.83
N THR A 363 19.53 6.22 -2.67
CA THR A 363 20.01 5.80 -1.34
C THR A 363 20.82 6.88 -0.61
N THR A 364 21.34 7.91 -1.31
CA THR A 364 22.18 8.95 -0.71
C THR A 364 21.57 9.57 0.54
N PRO A 365 20.29 10.01 0.58
CA PRO A 365 19.74 10.60 1.81
C PRO A 365 19.69 9.60 2.98
N MET A 366 19.35 8.34 2.71
CA MET A 366 19.30 7.28 3.72
C MET A 366 20.69 6.94 4.27
N ILE A 367 21.69 6.83 3.37
CA ILE A 367 23.08 6.55 3.77
C ILE A 367 23.63 7.69 4.61
N LEU A 368 23.35 8.96 4.24
CA LEU A 368 23.81 10.11 4.99
C LEU A 368 23.16 10.17 6.37
N ALA A 369 21.85 9.91 6.48
CA ALA A 369 21.15 9.87 7.77
C ALA A 369 21.71 8.75 8.67
N PHE A 370 21.95 7.56 8.11
CA PHE A 370 22.57 6.45 8.84
C PHE A 370 23.99 6.80 9.30
N ALA A 371 24.80 7.39 8.42
CA ALA A 371 26.15 7.82 8.75
C ALA A 371 26.21 8.94 9.82
N THR A 372 25.14 9.73 9.97
CA THR A 372 25.01 10.74 11.03
C THR A 372 24.37 10.22 12.32
N GLY A 373 24.13 8.91 12.43
CA GLY A 373 23.71 8.25 13.67
C GLY A 373 22.23 7.88 13.75
N THR A 374 21.44 8.09 12.69
CA THR A 374 20.04 7.61 12.69
C THR A 374 20.01 6.09 12.51
N PRO A 375 19.41 5.31 13.43
CA PRO A 375 19.37 3.85 13.32
C PRO A 375 18.51 3.39 12.13
N LEU A 376 18.67 2.14 11.72
CA LEU A 376 17.75 1.52 10.77
C LEU A 376 16.38 1.31 11.42
N GLN A 377 15.33 1.56 10.67
CA GLN A 377 13.97 1.30 11.12
C GLN A 377 13.74 -0.21 11.29
N GLY A 378 12.90 -0.60 12.28
CA GLY A 378 12.69 -1.98 12.69
C GLY A 378 12.32 -2.94 11.56
N SER A 379 11.40 -2.53 10.65
CA SER A 379 10.98 -3.36 9.51
C SER A 379 12.10 -3.57 8.48
N LEU A 380 12.95 -2.57 8.27
CA LEU A 380 14.11 -2.70 7.38
C LEU A 380 15.16 -3.60 8.00
N ASN A 381 15.41 -3.45 9.30
CA ASN A 381 16.32 -4.30 10.06
C ASN A 381 15.85 -5.75 10.07
N TRP A 382 14.56 -5.98 10.33
CA TRP A 382 13.92 -7.30 10.24
C TRP A 382 14.05 -7.90 8.83
N GLY A 383 13.77 -7.15 7.78
CA GLY A 383 13.95 -7.60 6.41
C GLY A 383 15.41 -7.98 6.09
N MET A 384 16.38 -7.25 6.62
CA MET A 384 17.80 -7.58 6.48
C MET A 384 18.18 -8.85 7.24
N ASN A 385 17.61 -9.07 8.43
CA ASN A 385 17.83 -10.27 9.24
C ASN A 385 17.28 -11.52 8.55
N ILE A 386 16.10 -11.43 7.91
CA ILE A 386 15.52 -12.50 7.10
C ILE A 386 16.48 -12.87 5.95
N ILE A 387 16.96 -11.87 5.20
CA ILE A 387 17.89 -12.09 4.07
C ILE A 387 19.19 -12.73 4.55
N ASN A 388 19.69 -12.34 5.71
CA ASN A 388 20.90 -12.88 6.31
C ASN A 388 20.69 -14.26 6.99
N GLY A 389 19.45 -14.74 7.06
CA GLY A 389 19.11 -16.02 7.69
C GLY A 389 19.24 -16.03 9.22
N THR A 390 19.28 -14.86 9.84
CA THR A 390 19.37 -14.71 11.29
C THR A 390 18.02 -14.79 11.98
N ASP A 391 16.92 -14.45 11.29
CA ASP A 391 15.55 -14.72 11.73
C ASP A 391 15.06 -16.03 11.08
N THR A 392 15.09 -17.08 11.86
CA THR A 392 14.76 -18.43 11.40
C THR A 392 13.26 -18.69 11.39
N LYS A 393 12.80 -19.30 10.29
CA LYS A 393 11.76 -20.32 10.12
C LYS A 393 10.41 -20.19 10.88
N GLU A 394 10.29 -19.39 11.94
CA GLU A 394 9.12 -19.41 12.83
C GLU A 394 7.86 -18.79 12.23
N GLY A 395 7.98 -17.77 11.39
CA GLY A 395 6.82 -17.05 10.87
C GLY A 395 5.92 -17.84 9.90
N ARG A 396 6.51 -18.55 8.93
CA ARG A 396 5.72 -19.35 7.96
C ARG A 396 5.40 -20.75 8.43
N THR A 397 6.21 -21.32 9.29
CA THR A 397 5.92 -22.61 9.89
C THR A 397 4.74 -22.49 10.84
N GLN A 398 4.59 -21.37 11.54
CA GLN A 398 3.41 -21.08 12.37
C GLN A 398 2.15 -20.86 11.54
N VAL A 399 2.22 -20.13 10.40
CA VAL A 399 1.09 -19.96 9.50
C VAL A 399 0.69 -21.28 8.85
N ALA A 400 1.66 -22.10 8.44
CA ALA A 400 1.38 -23.43 7.88
C ALA A 400 0.85 -24.41 8.93
N GLN A 401 1.25 -24.28 10.19
CA GLN A 401 0.71 -25.08 11.31
C GLN A 401 -0.71 -24.62 11.69
N ASN A 402 -0.95 -23.32 11.78
CA ASN A 402 -2.29 -22.79 12.06
C ASN A 402 -3.30 -23.17 10.96
N ILE A 403 -2.91 -23.12 9.68
CA ILE A 403 -3.78 -23.54 8.56
C ILE A 403 -4.00 -25.06 8.57
N SER A 404 -3.02 -25.87 9.00
CA SER A 404 -3.22 -27.32 9.13
C SER A 404 -4.06 -27.68 10.36
N GLU A 405 -4.05 -26.85 11.40
CA GLU A 405 -4.90 -26.99 12.58
C GLU A 405 -6.33 -26.53 12.30
N GLU A 406 -6.55 -25.39 11.63
CA GLU A 406 -7.90 -24.97 11.19
C GLU A 406 -8.56 -25.97 10.24
N ASN A 407 -7.84 -26.51 9.25
CA ASN A 407 -8.37 -27.53 8.35
C ASN A 407 -8.61 -28.88 9.06
N SER A 408 -7.88 -29.19 10.13
CA SER A 408 -8.14 -30.39 10.94
C SER A 408 -9.30 -30.20 11.91
N GLU A 409 -9.62 -28.98 12.31
CA GLU A 409 -10.80 -28.66 13.12
C GLU A 409 -12.09 -28.64 12.27
N GLU A 410 -12.07 -28.21 11.01
CA GLU A 410 -13.21 -28.31 10.10
C GLU A 410 -13.52 -29.76 9.71
N GLU A 411 -12.52 -30.62 9.46
CA GLU A 411 -12.76 -32.07 9.23
C GLU A 411 -13.27 -32.78 10.48
N ASN A 412 -12.83 -32.37 11.69
CA ASN A 412 -13.32 -32.97 12.95
C ASN A 412 -14.72 -32.48 13.32
N SER A 413 -15.16 -31.30 12.90
CA SER A 413 -16.50 -30.79 13.18
C SER A 413 -17.62 -31.49 12.39
N GLU A 414 -17.32 -32.19 11.30
CA GLU A 414 -18.28 -33.01 10.57
C GLU A 414 -18.40 -34.46 11.11
N GLU A 415 -17.36 -34.96 11.81
CA GLU A 415 -17.42 -36.31 12.42
C GLU A 415 -17.97 -36.32 13.87
N GLU A 416 -17.90 -35.22 14.65
CA GLU A 416 -18.34 -35.21 16.04
C GLU A 416 -19.87 -35.19 16.26
N ASN A 417 -20.68 -35.02 15.24
CA ASN A 417 -22.14 -35.08 15.38
C ASN A 417 -22.75 -36.51 15.49
N SER A 418 -21.93 -37.54 15.56
CA SER A 418 -22.41 -38.92 15.64
C SER A 418 -22.10 -39.72 16.93
N ILE A 419 -21.32 -39.20 17.86
CA ILE A 419 -21.00 -39.96 19.09
C ILE A 419 -21.07 -39.04 20.34
N LYS A 420 -22.30 -38.93 20.88
CA LYS A 420 -22.49 -38.56 22.30
C LYS A 420 -22.80 -39.83 23.06
N LYS A 421 -21.85 -40.36 23.83
CA LYS A 421 -22.11 -41.00 25.14
C LYS A 421 -20.81 -41.45 25.86
N SER A 422 -20.76 -41.03 27.12
CA SER A 422 -20.09 -41.65 28.28
C SER A 422 -18.56 -41.52 28.38
N THR A 423 -18.02 -41.06 29.39
CA THR A 423 -17.89 -41.26 30.83
C THR A 423 -16.56 -40.64 31.34
N ASP A 424 -16.68 -40.07 32.52
CA ASP A 424 -15.63 -39.59 33.43
C ASP A 424 -14.37 -40.47 33.55
N ILE A 425 -13.23 -39.89 33.82
CA ILE A 425 -12.42 -40.09 35.02
C ILE A 425 -11.09 -39.30 34.97
N SER A 426 -10.86 -38.66 36.05
CA SER A 426 -9.74 -37.95 36.67
C SER A 426 -8.29 -38.43 36.42
N SER A 427 -7.41 -37.39 36.48
CA SER A 427 -6.07 -37.36 37.14
C SER A 427 -4.92 -38.12 36.49
N GLU A 428 -3.88 -37.43 36.09
CA GLU A 428 -2.59 -37.39 36.84
C GLU A 428 -1.51 -36.64 36.05
N ILE A 429 -0.82 -35.82 36.78
CA ILE A 429 0.36 -35.05 36.36
C ILE A 429 1.52 -36.04 36.19
N GLN A 430 2.20 -36.03 35.06
CA GLN A 430 3.63 -36.42 35.02
C GLN A 430 4.37 -35.63 33.94
N GLU A 431 5.25 -34.78 34.44
CA GLU A 431 6.39 -34.26 33.68
C GLU A 431 7.17 -35.44 33.05
N ASN A 432 7.36 -35.40 31.75
CA ASN A 432 8.44 -36.22 31.19
C ASN A 432 9.27 -35.36 30.20
N GLN A 433 10.50 -35.14 30.66
CA GLN A 433 11.64 -34.77 29.86
C GLN A 433 11.80 -35.74 28.68
N ILE A 434 11.50 -35.31 27.48
CA ILE A 434 11.95 -35.98 26.25
C ILE A 434 12.42 -34.89 25.30
N THR A 435 13.67 -34.54 25.40
CA THR A 435 14.40 -33.83 24.36
C THR A 435 15.88 -34.02 24.59
N THR A 436 16.49 -34.94 23.91
CA THR A 436 17.95 -34.96 23.63
C THR A 436 18.44 -36.12 22.78
N SER A 437 17.56 -37.00 22.25
CA SER A 437 18.03 -38.13 21.45
C SER A 437 17.83 -37.99 19.93
N GLU A 438 16.87 -37.17 19.44
CA GLU A 438 16.62 -37.08 17.99
C GLU A 438 17.57 -36.13 17.24
N ASN A 439 18.21 -35.18 17.92
CA ASN A 439 19.18 -34.27 17.29
C ASN A 439 20.57 -34.87 17.03
N LYS A 440 20.91 -36.01 17.65
CA LYS A 440 22.20 -36.70 17.39
C LYS A 440 22.18 -37.52 16.11
N ASP A 441 21.03 -38.12 15.75
CA ASP A 441 20.95 -38.97 14.56
C ASP A 441 20.91 -38.13 13.26
N MET A 442 20.34 -36.91 13.30
CA MET A 442 20.38 -36.02 12.15
C MET A 442 21.77 -35.42 11.89
N THR A 443 22.53 -35.14 12.94
CA THR A 443 23.91 -34.63 12.80
C THR A 443 24.87 -35.70 12.30
N GLN A 444 24.70 -36.95 12.71
CA GLN A 444 25.48 -38.10 12.18
C GLN A 444 25.11 -38.46 10.74
N GLN A 445 23.87 -38.28 10.31
CA GLN A 445 23.48 -38.42 8.89
C GLN A 445 24.04 -37.30 8.00
N ILE A 446 24.24 -36.10 8.52
CA ILE A 446 24.85 -35.00 7.78
C ILE A 446 26.37 -35.20 7.65
N GLU A 447 27.05 -35.69 8.69
CA GLU A 447 28.50 -35.97 8.65
C GLU A 447 28.83 -37.22 7.82
N ASN A 448 28.02 -38.25 7.81
CA ASN A 448 28.20 -39.44 6.95
C ASN A 448 27.93 -39.17 5.48
N ASN A 449 27.16 -38.14 5.12
CA ASN A 449 26.95 -37.74 3.74
C ASN A 449 28.08 -36.83 3.18
N ALA A 450 28.99 -36.35 4.02
CA ALA A 450 30.12 -35.51 3.58
C ALA A 450 31.30 -36.30 3.00
N ALA A 451 31.33 -37.62 3.18
CA ALA A 451 32.41 -38.51 2.72
C ALA A 451 32.10 -39.29 1.44
N VAL A 452 30.94 -39.12 0.85
CA VAL A 452 30.62 -39.75 -0.44
C VAL A 452 31.11 -38.86 -1.57
N GLN A 453 32.15 -39.31 -2.27
CA GLN A 453 32.60 -38.75 -3.55
C GLN A 453 31.38 -38.50 -4.44
N LYS A 454 31.15 -37.24 -4.80
CA LYS A 454 30.10 -36.82 -5.75
C LYS A 454 30.39 -37.37 -7.12
N HIS A 455 30.00 -38.60 -7.41
CA HIS A 455 29.75 -38.99 -8.78
C HIS A 455 28.61 -38.16 -9.34
N PHE A 456 28.94 -37.30 -10.30
CA PHE A 456 27.99 -36.43 -10.98
C PHE A 456 27.02 -37.32 -11.81
N SER A 457 25.94 -37.80 -11.19
CA SER A 457 24.92 -38.61 -11.88
C SER A 457 23.86 -37.66 -12.43
N VAL A 458 23.74 -37.57 -13.75
CA VAL A 458 22.70 -36.84 -14.46
C VAL A 458 21.29 -37.26 -13.95
N LYS A 459 21.11 -38.55 -13.64
CA LYS A 459 19.85 -39.09 -13.09
C LYS A 459 19.53 -38.53 -11.71
N GLY A 460 20.54 -38.36 -10.83
CA GLY A 460 20.38 -37.73 -9.52
C GLY A 460 20.06 -36.23 -9.62
N MET A 461 20.64 -35.54 -10.57
CA MET A 461 20.34 -34.14 -10.83
C MET A 461 18.92 -33.94 -11.36
N VAL A 462 18.46 -34.78 -12.28
CA VAL A 462 17.09 -34.75 -12.81
C VAL A 462 16.08 -35.03 -11.70
N GLN A 463 16.35 -36.05 -10.86
CA GLN A 463 15.48 -36.36 -9.72
C GLN A 463 15.37 -35.18 -8.75
N LYS A 464 16.48 -34.54 -8.40
CA LYS A 464 16.48 -33.36 -7.53
C LYS A 464 15.69 -32.19 -8.12
N ILE A 465 15.76 -31.98 -9.45
CA ILE A 465 14.95 -30.97 -10.15
C ILE A 465 13.47 -31.32 -10.03
N ILE A 466 13.08 -32.57 -10.24
CA ILE A 466 11.70 -33.04 -10.12
C ILE A 466 11.18 -32.81 -8.70
N ASP A 467 11.97 -33.13 -7.69
CA ASP A 467 11.58 -32.98 -6.29
C ASP A 467 11.43 -31.48 -5.93
N ASN A 468 12.33 -30.60 -6.39
CA ASN A 468 12.18 -29.17 -6.23
C ASN A 468 10.92 -28.60 -6.94
N ILE A 469 10.58 -29.12 -8.14
CA ILE A 469 9.33 -28.75 -8.83
C ILE A 469 8.11 -29.15 -8.01
N LYS A 470 8.12 -30.34 -7.39
CA LYS A 470 7.02 -30.77 -6.49
C LYS A 470 6.91 -29.87 -5.25
N LEU A 471 8.05 -29.44 -4.68
CA LEU A 471 8.06 -28.51 -3.56
C LEU A 471 7.48 -27.14 -3.95
N VAL A 472 7.86 -26.61 -5.12
CA VAL A 472 7.29 -25.35 -5.64
C VAL A 472 5.79 -25.49 -5.91
N TYR A 473 5.34 -26.66 -6.40
CA TYR A 473 3.92 -26.91 -6.56
C TYR A 473 3.20 -26.91 -5.20
N LYS A 474 3.66 -27.70 -4.24
CA LYS A 474 3.03 -27.86 -2.94
C LYS A 474 3.06 -26.58 -2.11
N TYR A 475 4.22 -25.99 -1.94
CA TYR A 475 4.46 -24.83 -1.07
C TYR A 475 4.41 -23.47 -1.78
N GLY A 476 4.31 -23.45 -3.10
CA GLY A 476 4.06 -22.26 -3.90
C GLY A 476 2.60 -22.20 -4.34
N TYR A 477 2.28 -22.91 -5.41
CA TYR A 477 0.96 -22.80 -6.05
C TYR A 477 -0.19 -23.35 -5.19
N ALA A 478 -0.06 -24.52 -4.61
CA ALA A 478 -1.14 -25.15 -3.85
C ALA A 478 -1.41 -24.43 -2.53
N GLN A 479 -0.36 -24.00 -1.85
CA GLN A 479 -0.48 -23.21 -0.60
C GLN A 479 -1.06 -21.82 -0.84
N LEU A 480 -0.70 -21.15 -1.96
CA LEU A 480 -1.14 -19.79 -2.23
C LEU A 480 -2.56 -19.72 -2.83
N TYR A 481 -2.95 -20.69 -3.64
CA TYR A 481 -4.20 -20.67 -4.42
C TYR A 481 -5.15 -21.82 -4.15
N GLY A 482 -4.79 -22.76 -3.28
CA GLY A 482 -5.51 -24.03 -3.09
C GLY A 482 -5.19 -25.05 -4.17
N GLU A 483 -5.32 -26.35 -3.88
CA GLU A 483 -4.91 -27.46 -4.77
C GLU A 483 -5.67 -27.48 -6.10
N GLU A 484 -6.96 -27.22 -6.08
CA GLU A 484 -7.80 -27.24 -7.28
C GLU A 484 -7.38 -26.16 -8.28
N ARG A 485 -7.21 -24.93 -7.80
CA ARG A 485 -6.81 -23.79 -8.64
C ARG A 485 -5.36 -23.91 -9.10
N ALA A 486 -4.47 -24.42 -8.24
CA ALA A 486 -3.07 -24.67 -8.59
C ALA A 486 -2.94 -25.62 -9.79
N GLY A 487 -3.76 -26.67 -9.86
CA GLY A 487 -3.80 -27.58 -11.00
C GLY A 487 -4.14 -26.87 -12.33
N TRP A 488 -5.10 -25.97 -12.32
CA TRP A 488 -5.43 -25.15 -13.50
C TRP A 488 -4.31 -24.17 -13.84
N ILE A 489 -3.74 -23.51 -12.87
CA ILE A 489 -2.62 -22.55 -13.07
C ILE A 489 -1.45 -23.26 -13.74
N ILE A 490 -1.06 -24.45 -13.28
CA ILE A 490 0.03 -25.22 -13.89
C ILE A 490 -0.29 -25.59 -15.34
N ARG A 491 -1.52 -25.99 -15.66
CA ARG A 491 -1.92 -26.27 -17.06
C ARG A 491 -1.76 -25.03 -17.94
N PHE A 492 -2.18 -23.86 -17.49
CA PHE A 492 -1.97 -22.59 -18.21
C PHE A 492 -0.48 -22.22 -18.31
N THR A 493 0.31 -22.45 -17.27
CA THR A 493 1.76 -22.22 -17.29
C THR A 493 2.43 -23.08 -18.36
N LEU A 494 2.12 -24.36 -18.42
CA LEU A 494 2.65 -25.29 -19.44
C LEU A 494 2.20 -24.89 -20.85
N LEU A 495 0.94 -24.51 -21.03
CA LEU A 495 0.41 -24.03 -22.30
C LEU A 495 1.10 -22.75 -22.75
N SER A 496 1.27 -21.78 -21.87
CA SER A 496 1.98 -20.51 -22.14
C SER A 496 3.44 -20.77 -22.52
N LEU A 497 4.12 -21.65 -21.79
CA LEU A 497 5.49 -22.08 -22.08
C LEU A 497 5.58 -22.74 -23.47
N ALA A 498 4.69 -23.67 -23.77
CA ALA A 498 4.65 -24.36 -25.07
C ALA A 498 4.43 -23.36 -26.23
N LEU A 499 3.50 -22.43 -26.08
CA LEU A 499 3.26 -21.36 -27.08
C LEU A 499 4.47 -20.44 -27.24
N GLY A 500 5.13 -20.10 -26.14
CA GLY A 500 6.36 -19.29 -26.17
C GLY A 500 7.50 -20.00 -26.90
N VAL A 501 7.72 -21.27 -26.62
CA VAL A 501 8.71 -22.11 -27.32
C VAL A 501 8.35 -22.29 -28.79
N LEU A 502 7.09 -22.57 -29.10
CA LEU A 502 6.60 -22.66 -30.47
C LEU A 502 6.85 -21.37 -31.26
N ASN A 503 6.53 -20.22 -30.66
CA ASN A 503 6.82 -18.92 -31.24
C ASN A 503 8.30 -18.71 -31.51
N LEU A 504 9.15 -19.16 -30.60
CA LEU A 504 10.60 -19.09 -30.71
C LEU A 504 11.09 -19.91 -31.90
N ILE A 505 10.62 -21.17 -32.01
CA ILE A 505 10.96 -22.08 -33.09
C ILE A 505 10.53 -21.52 -34.46
N VAL A 506 9.28 -21.08 -34.59
CA VAL A 506 8.75 -20.48 -35.82
C VAL A 506 9.52 -19.24 -36.22
N TYR A 507 9.92 -18.44 -35.24
CA TYR A 507 10.70 -17.24 -35.51
C TYR A 507 12.11 -17.59 -36.08
N PHE A 508 12.79 -18.56 -35.46
CA PHE A 508 14.11 -19.01 -35.95
C PHE A 508 14.05 -19.56 -37.40
N ILE A 509 13.03 -20.39 -37.67
CA ILE A 509 12.86 -20.98 -39.00
C ILE A 509 12.63 -19.89 -40.05
N ARG A 510 11.77 -18.88 -39.75
CA ARG A 510 11.37 -17.85 -40.74
C ARG A 510 12.38 -16.75 -40.91
N LEU A 511 12.97 -16.26 -39.85
CA LEU A 511 13.68 -14.98 -39.86
C LEU A 511 15.18 -15.07 -39.66
N LYS A 512 15.69 -16.23 -39.28
CA LYS A 512 17.14 -16.45 -39.01
C LYS A 512 17.74 -15.36 -38.08
N LYS A 513 16.91 -14.74 -37.21
CA LYS A 513 17.32 -13.74 -36.25
C LYS A 513 16.99 -14.27 -34.85
N PHE A 514 17.79 -13.86 -33.88
CA PHE A 514 17.47 -14.19 -32.48
C PHE A 514 16.16 -13.47 -32.06
N PRO A 515 15.12 -14.19 -31.71
CA PRO A 515 13.87 -13.61 -31.28
C PRO A 515 13.95 -13.20 -29.81
N PHE A 516 13.25 -12.14 -29.49
CA PHE A 516 12.98 -11.78 -28.11
C PHE A 516 11.51 -12.10 -27.82
N GLU A 517 11.28 -13.29 -27.32
CA GLU A 517 9.91 -13.82 -27.15
C GLU A 517 9.33 -13.47 -25.79
N MET A 518 8.40 -12.52 -25.75
CA MET A 518 7.83 -11.94 -24.54
C MET A 518 6.95 -12.92 -23.74
N TYR A 519 6.34 -13.90 -24.40
CA TYR A 519 5.50 -14.88 -23.68
C TYR A 519 6.34 -15.70 -22.70
N LEU A 520 7.55 -16.09 -23.10
CA LEU A 520 8.49 -16.74 -22.19
C LEU A 520 8.88 -15.84 -21.02
N GLY A 521 9.03 -14.53 -21.26
CA GLY A 521 9.34 -13.57 -20.21
C GLY A 521 8.25 -13.45 -19.16
N ILE A 522 6.97 -13.44 -19.57
CA ILE A 522 5.81 -13.44 -18.65
C ILE A 522 5.79 -14.74 -17.85
N THR A 523 5.92 -15.88 -18.53
CA THR A 523 5.89 -17.21 -17.89
C THR A 523 7.05 -17.35 -16.91
N PHE A 524 8.26 -16.91 -17.28
CA PHE A 524 9.41 -16.93 -16.38
C PHE A 524 9.22 -15.99 -15.19
N ALA A 525 8.60 -14.83 -15.39
CA ALA A 525 8.31 -13.92 -14.29
C ALA A 525 7.35 -14.57 -13.27
N SER A 526 6.22 -15.12 -13.71
CA SER A 526 5.25 -15.79 -12.83
C SER A 526 5.88 -16.98 -12.10
N VAL A 527 6.56 -17.88 -12.82
CA VAL A 527 7.24 -19.03 -12.20
C VAL A 527 8.33 -18.59 -11.21
N LEU A 528 9.09 -17.54 -11.53
CA LEU A 528 10.16 -17.04 -10.64
C LEU A 528 9.56 -16.46 -9.34
N PHE A 529 8.44 -15.76 -9.41
CA PHE A 529 7.76 -15.25 -8.22
C PHE A 529 7.22 -16.40 -7.35
N MET A 530 6.73 -17.50 -7.96
CA MET A 530 6.34 -18.69 -7.21
C MET A 530 7.53 -19.41 -6.56
N ILE A 531 8.68 -19.45 -7.25
CA ILE A 531 9.91 -19.98 -6.65
C ILE A 531 10.35 -19.10 -5.48
N LEU A 532 10.25 -17.77 -5.60
CA LEU A 532 10.56 -16.86 -4.50
C LEU A 532 9.64 -17.05 -3.30
N TYR A 533 8.36 -17.28 -3.54
CA TYR A 533 7.41 -17.59 -2.48
C TYR A 533 7.73 -18.91 -1.78
N ALA A 534 8.07 -19.96 -2.55
CA ALA A 534 8.44 -21.26 -2.02
C ALA A 534 9.91 -21.37 -1.55
N ALA A 535 10.71 -20.30 -1.66
CA ALA A 535 12.15 -20.31 -1.39
C ALA A 535 12.55 -20.91 -0.03
N PRO A 536 11.89 -20.60 1.11
CA PRO A 536 12.22 -21.18 2.40
C PRO A 536 12.11 -22.71 2.41
N PHE A 537 11.11 -23.27 1.71
CA PHE A 537 10.90 -24.72 1.62
C PHE A 537 11.89 -25.42 0.68
N LEU A 538 12.57 -24.65 -0.16
CA LEU A 538 13.67 -25.12 -1.02
C LEU A 538 15.05 -25.02 -0.34
N GLY A 539 15.10 -24.56 0.91
CA GLY A 539 16.34 -24.28 1.63
C GLY A 539 17.05 -23.02 1.14
N LEU A 540 16.35 -22.11 0.48
CA LEU A 540 16.83 -20.82 0.05
C LEU A 540 16.39 -19.73 1.05
N PRO A 541 17.14 -18.61 1.14
CA PRO A 541 16.73 -17.50 2.02
C PRO A 541 15.40 -16.89 1.57
N GLU A 542 14.60 -16.48 2.52
CA GLU A 542 13.37 -15.74 2.28
C GLU A 542 13.70 -14.28 1.94
N ILE A 543 13.71 -13.95 0.65
CA ILE A 543 14.06 -12.60 0.18
C ILE A 543 12.87 -11.65 0.27
N ILE A 544 11.64 -12.16 0.12
CA ILE A 544 10.40 -11.40 0.24
C ILE A 544 9.54 -12.09 1.29
N ALA A 545 9.30 -11.41 2.39
CA ALA A 545 8.56 -11.97 3.50
C ALA A 545 7.09 -12.25 3.14
N GLY A 546 6.66 -13.46 3.44
CA GLY A 546 5.28 -13.88 3.32
C GLY A 546 4.67 -13.69 1.93
N ALA A 547 3.40 -13.44 1.90
CA ALA A 547 2.60 -13.25 0.68
C ALA A 547 2.70 -11.83 0.08
N ARG A 548 3.67 -11.02 0.49
CA ARG A 548 3.85 -9.62 0.01
C ARG A 548 4.03 -9.48 -1.51
N LEU A 549 4.41 -10.57 -2.19
CA LEU A 549 4.53 -10.60 -3.66
C LEU A 549 3.19 -10.88 -4.39
N CYS A 550 2.13 -11.25 -3.67
CA CYS A 550 0.88 -11.77 -4.27
C CYS A 550 0.23 -10.82 -5.27
N LEU A 551 0.14 -9.51 -4.97
CA LEU A 551 -0.45 -8.55 -5.91
C LEU A 551 0.29 -8.49 -7.26
N THR A 552 1.62 -8.59 -7.23
CA THR A 552 2.43 -8.63 -8.45
C THR A 552 2.23 -9.96 -9.18
N GLU A 553 2.24 -11.06 -8.44
CA GLU A 553 2.04 -12.40 -9.02
C GLU A 553 0.65 -12.56 -9.64
N GLN A 554 -0.40 -12.06 -9.02
CA GLN A 554 -1.76 -12.10 -9.59
C GLN A 554 -1.82 -11.40 -10.96
N ILE A 555 -1.16 -10.24 -11.10
CA ILE A 555 -1.09 -9.55 -12.39
C ILE A 555 -0.32 -10.40 -13.42
N LEU A 556 0.79 -11.00 -13.02
CA LEU A 556 1.58 -11.88 -13.89
C LEU A 556 0.84 -13.16 -14.25
N LEU A 557 0.11 -13.73 -13.31
CA LEU A 557 -0.75 -14.90 -13.49
C LEU A 557 -1.82 -14.63 -14.55
N PHE A 558 -2.58 -13.54 -14.43
CA PHE A 558 -3.58 -13.18 -15.42
C PHE A 558 -2.95 -12.87 -16.78
N ALA A 559 -1.77 -12.26 -16.80
CA ALA A 559 -1.04 -12.02 -18.04
C ALA A 559 -0.60 -13.35 -18.70
N MET A 560 -0.12 -14.32 -17.93
CA MET A 560 0.25 -15.64 -18.39
C MET A 560 -0.96 -16.42 -18.92
N MET A 561 -2.08 -16.39 -18.19
CA MET A 561 -3.34 -17.01 -18.62
C MET A 561 -3.92 -16.35 -19.89
N ALA A 562 -3.63 -15.08 -20.11
CA ALA A 562 -4.06 -14.37 -21.31
C ALA A 562 -3.22 -14.70 -22.56
N VAL A 563 -2.04 -15.32 -22.44
CA VAL A 563 -1.16 -15.65 -23.59
C VAL A 563 -1.86 -16.47 -24.69
N PRO A 564 -2.60 -17.55 -24.41
CA PRO A 564 -3.34 -18.30 -25.44
C PRO A 564 -4.36 -17.43 -26.18
N PHE A 565 -5.08 -16.60 -25.45
CA PHE A 565 -6.06 -15.68 -26.00
C PHE A 565 -5.40 -14.59 -26.84
N ASP A 566 -4.23 -14.10 -26.45
CA ASP A 566 -3.44 -13.15 -27.24
C ASP A 566 -3.06 -13.71 -28.62
N GLY A 567 -2.67 -14.98 -28.64
CA GLY A 567 -2.41 -15.71 -29.90
C GLY A 567 -3.65 -15.75 -30.81
N LEU A 568 -4.81 -16.07 -30.25
CA LEU A 568 -6.09 -16.09 -30.99
C LEU A 568 -6.49 -14.69 -31.48
N PHE A 569 -6.43 -13.66 -30.64
CA PHE A 569 -6.71 -12.30 -31.04
C PHE A 569 -5.76 -11.80 -32.13
N PHE A 570 -4.50 -12.12 -32.03
CA PHE A 570 -3.50 -11.75 -33.03
C PHE A 570 -3.78 -12.40 -34.41
N LEU A 571 -4.19 -13.69 -34.40
CA LEU A 571 -4.61 -14.36 -35.65
C LEU A 571 -5.87 -13.73 -36.23
N PHE A 572 -6.86 -13.42 -35.38
CA PHE A 572 -8.08 -12.75 -35.78
C PHE A 572 -7.82 -11.37 -36.39
N GLU A 573 -6.93 -10.60 -35.81
CA GLU A 573 -6.54 -9.28 -36.33
C GLU A 573 -5.90 -9.30 -37.72
N LYS A 574 -5.39 -10.45 -38.18
CA LYS A 574 -4.87 -10.64 -39.54
C LYS A 574 -5.93 -10.95 -40.57
N THR A 575 -7.17 -11.18 -40.16
CA THR A 575 -8.29 -11.46 -41.04
C THR A 575 -9.05 -10.17 -41.44
N LYS A 576 -9.95 -10.29 -42.42
CA LYS A 576 -10.89 -9.19 -42.77
C LYS A 576 -11.81 -8.82 -41.58
N ALA A 577 -11.98 -9.73 -40.64
CA ALA A 577 -12.76 -9.52 -39.43
C ALA A 577 -12.05 -8.65 -38.38
N ALA A 578 -10.81 -8.21 -38.58
CA ALA A 578 -10.03 -7.36 -37.67
C ALA A 578 -10.78 -6.06 -37.27
N ARG A 579 -11.67 -5.55 -38.11
CA ARG A 579 -12.53 -4.41 -37.77
C ARG A 579 -13.43 -4.64 -36.54
N PHE A 580 -13.72 -5.88 -36.19
CA PHE A 580 -14.53 -6.27 -35.02
C PHE A 580 -13.70 -6.47 -33.74
N SER A 581 -12.36 -6.44 -33.84
CA SER A 581 -11.47 -6.64 -32.66
C SER A 581 -11.78 -5.69 -31.49
N PRO A 582 -12.08 -4.40 -31.67
CA PRO A 582 -12.47 -3.52 -30.57
C PRO A 582 -13.74 -3.97 -29.84
N PHE A 583 -14.72 -4.43 -30.62
CA PHE A 583 -15.99 -4.94 -30.07
C PHE A 583 -15.78 -6.23 -29.29
N LEU A 584 -14.96 -7.16 -29.81
CA LEU A 584 -14.63 -8.40 -29.13
C LEU A 584 -13.89 -8.15 -27.80
N SER A 585 -13.00 -7.15 -27.76
CA SER A 585 -12.32 -6.77 -26.51
C SER A 585 -13.31 -6.25 -25.49
N LEU A 586 -14.23 -5.37 -25.89
CA LEU A 586 -15.30 -4.87 -25.01
C LEU A 586 -16.22 -5.98 -24.52
N LEU A 587 -16.62 -6.88 -25.43
CA LEU A 587 -17.42 -8.05 -25.08
C LEU A 587 -16.68 -8.95 -24.11
N GLY A 588 -15.37 -9.17 -24.32
CA GLY A 588 -14.53 -9.94 -23.40
C GLY A 588 -14.46 -9.31 -22.00
N VAL A 589 -14.24 -8.00 -21.90
CA VAL A 589 -14.26 -7.30 -20.62
C VAL A 589 -15.63 -7.42 -19.94
N ALA A 590 -16.71 -7.19 -20.67
CA ALA A 590 -18.07 -7.33 -20.13
C ALA A 590 -18.39 -8.75 -19.71
N SER A 591 -17.92 -9.76 -20.48
CA SER A 591 -18.11 -11.18 -20.14
C SER A 591 -17.34 -11.59 -18.89
N ILE A 592 -16.11 -11.10 -18.69
CA ILE A 592 -15.34 -11.33 -17.47
C ILE A 592 -16.11 -10.75 -16.28
N TYR A 593 -16.51 -9.48 -16.36
CA TYR A 593 -17.25 -8.81 -15.30
C TYR A 593 -18.57 -9.54 -14.96
N ALA A 594 -19.40 -9.82 -15.97
CA ALA A 594 -20.68 -10.52 -15.78
C ALA A 594 -20.47 -11.96 -15.27
N GLY A 595 -19.45 -12.65 -15.81
CA GLY A 595 -19.13 -14.02 -15.38
C GLY A 595 -18.67 -14.10 -13.94
N THR A 596 -17.81 -13.19 -13.51
CA THR A 596 -17.34 -13.17 -12.12
C THR A 596 -18.47 -12.89 -11.13
N HIS A 597 -19.40 -12.02 -11.47
CA HIS A 597 -20.62 -11.82 -10.67
C HIS A 597 -21.54 -13.03 -10.66
N TYR A 598 -21.79 -13.61 -11.82
CA TYR A 598 -22.69 -14.76 -11.95
C TYR A 598 -22.18 -16.00 -11.21
N PHE A 599 -20.88 -16.27 -11.26
CA PHE A 599 -20.26 -17.42 -10.58
C PHE A 599 -19.84 -17.11 -9.14
N GLY A 600 -20.14 -15.94 -8.60
CA GLY A 600 -19.78 -15.56 -7.23
C GLY A 600 -18.28 -15.43 -6.98
N ILE A 601 -17.47 -15.27 -8.03
CA ILE A 601 -16.02 -15.08 -7.96
C ILE A 601 -15.60 -13.63 -8.18
N PHE A 602 -16.53 -12.69 -8.03
CA PHE A 602 -16.22 -11.28 -7.99
C PHE A 602 -15.67 -10.95 -6.60
N HIS A 603 -14.68 -10.05 -6.53
CA HIS A 603 -14.25 -9.46 -5.27
C HIS A 603 -15.47 -8.77 -4.64
N GLY A 604 -16.19 -9.49 -3.77
CA GLY A 604 -17.46 -9.03 -3.23
C GLY A 604 -17.27 -7.80 -2.40
N TYR A 605 -16.45 -7.94 -1.37
CA TYR A 605 -16.17 -6.87 -0.45
C TYR A 605 -14.68 -6.71 -0.27
N LEU A 606 -14.31 -5.47 -0.13
CA LEU A 606 -13.00 -5.09 0.32
C LEU A 606 -12.98 -5.13 1.83
N TYR A 607 -11.79 -5.06 2.40
CA TYR A 607 -11.54 -5.26 3.83
C TYR A 607 -12.39 -4.38 4.77
N TYR A 608 -13.02 -3.31 4.28
CA TYR A 608 -13.87 -2.45 5.10
C TYR A 608 -15.10 -3.17 5.68
N GLU A 609 -15.41 -4.37 5.27
CA GLU A 609 -16.31 -5.25 5.98
C GLU A 609 -15.82 -5.60 7.38
N LEU A 610 -14.49 -5.74 7.53
CA LEU A 610 -13.83 -6.06 8.79
C LEU A 610 -13.66 -4.83 9.70
N THR A 611 -13.82 -3.62 9.14
CA THR A 611 -13.77 -2.37 9.90
C THR A 611 -15.16 -1.80 9.96
N ARG A 612 -15.78 -1.87 11.13
CA ARG A 612 -17.10 -1.29 11.34
C ARG A 612 -16.97 0.22 11.38
N TYR A 613 -17.90 0.90 10.70
CA TYR A 613 -18.13 2.30 10.91
C TYR A 613 -18.45 2.52 12.39
N ASN A 614 -17.82 3.49 13.00
CA ASN A 614 -18.11 3.89 14.37
C ASN A 614 -18.43 5.39 14.44
N SER A 615 -19.30 5.72 15.37
CA SER A 615 -19.76 7.10 15.58
C SER A 615 -18.66 8.02 16.11
N VAL A 616 -17.58 7.49 16.66
CA VAL A 616 -16.42 8.27 17.12
C VAL A 616 -15.83 9.09 16.00
N VAL A 617 -15.71 8.52 14.80
CA VAL A 617 -15.19 9.23 13.61
C VAL A 617 -16.09 10.41 13.24
N GLU A 618 -17.40 10.23 13.28
CA GLU A 618 -18.37 11.31 12.97
C GLU A 618 -18.40 12.38 14.04
N VAL A 619 -18.34 11.99 15.31
CA VAL A 619 -18.27 12.94 16.44
C VAL A 619 -16.98 13.75 16.35
N THR A 620 -15.83 13.10 16.11
CA THR A 620 -14.56 13.78 15.92
C THR A 620 -14.63 14.76 14.74
N ASN A 621 -15.24 14.35 13.64
CA ASN A 621 -15.43 15.24 12.49
C ASN A 621 -16.34 16.43 12.82
N SER A 622 -17.42 16.20 13.56
CA SER A 622 -18.30 17.26 14.05
C SER A 622 -17.55 18.27 14.93
N ILE A 623 -16.66 17.80 15.80
CA ILE A 623 -15.82 18.67 16.63
C ILE A 623 -14.88 19.50 15.75
N ILE A 624 -14.22 18.89 14.76
CA ILE A 624 -13.34 19.57 13.82
C ILE A 624 -14.07 20.68 13.04
N GLU A 625 -15.31 20.44 12.64
CA GLU A 625 -16.10 21.40 11.87
C GLU A 625 -16.65 22.55 12.73
N ASN A 626 -17.04 22.25 13.97
CA ASN A 626 -17.78 23.20 14.81
C ASN A 626 -16.90 23.96 15.80
N CYS A 627 -15.73 23.45 16.16
CA CYS A 627 -14.84 24.09 17.11
C CYS A 627 -13.75 24.92 16.43
N PRO A 628 -13.41 26.10 17.00
CA PRO A 628 -12.28 26.88 16.50
C PRO A 628 -10.98 26.10 16.60
N LYS A 629 -10.13 26.25 15.59
CA LYS A 629 -8.85 25.54 15.53
C LYS A 629 -7.99 25.84 16.75
N TYR A 630 -7.40 24.80 17.31
CA TYR A 630 -6.48 24.81 18.46
C TYR A 630 -7.11 25.31 19.78
N GLN A 631 -8.44 25.40 19.84
CA GLN A 631 -9.17 25.75 21.07
C GLN A 631 -9.83 24.55 21.75
N TYR A 632 -9.59 23.33 21.27
CA TYR A 632 -10.11 22.12 21.87
C TYR A 632 -9.06 21.03 22.04
N THR A 633 -9.25 20.20 23.05
CA THR A 633 -8.49 18.98 23.31
C THR A 633 -9.46 17.81 23.36
N ILE A 634 -9.15 16.72 22.69
CA ILE A 634 -9.86 15.46 22.79
C ILE A 634 -9.04 14.52 23.67
N ILE A 635 -9.70 13.95 24.68
CA ILE A 635 -9.12 13.03 25.65
C ILE A 635 -9.72 11.67 25.42
N SER A 636 -8.91 10.70 25.02
CA SER A 636 -9.37 9.37 24.65
C SER A 636 -8.26 8.32 24.59
N THR A 637 -8.64 7.06 24.39
CA THR A 637 -7.74 5.92 24.15
C THR A 637 -7.54 5.64 22.66
N THR A 638 -8.09 6.42 21.76
CA THR A 638 -8.28 6.05 20.35
C THR A 638 -7.25 6.70 19.42
N GLU A 639 -6.77 5.94 18.46
CA GLU A 639 -5.81 6.42 17.46
C GLU A 639 -6.48 7.18 16.30
N GLU A 640 -7.80 6.99 16.08
CA GLU A 640 -8.55 7.74 15.08
C GLU A 640 -8.51 9.24 15.27
N LEU A 641 -8.17 9.68 16.46
CA LEU A 641 -8.04 11.09 16.76
C LEU A 641 -6.87 11.78 16.04
N TYR A 642 -6.01 11.03 15.35
CA TYR A 642 -5.09 11.64 14.39
C TYR A 642 -5.79 12.54 13.36
N GLN A 643 -7.08 12.32 13.06
CA GLN A 643 -7.83 13.25 12.21
C GLN A 643 -7.99 14.64 12.85
N ALA A 644 -8.05 14.74 14.17
CA ALA A 644 -8.21 16.00 14.89
C ALA A 644 -6.90 16.75 15.17
N ILE A 645 -5.75 16.07 15.16
CA ILE A 645 -4.45 16.62 15.59
C ILE A 645 -3.97 17.82 14.77
N GLU A 646 -4.48 18.00 13.56
CA GLU A 646 -4.16 19.14 12.70
C GLU A 646 -5.01 20.39 12.98
N SER A 647 -6.06 20.26 13.76
CA SER A 647 -6.99 21.35 14.07
C SER A 647 -7.22 21.54 15.56
N GLY A 648 -6.87 20.60 16.40
CA GLY A 648 -7.00 20.59 17.84
C GLY A 648 -5.80 19.93 18.52
N ARG A 649 -6.03 19.50 19.75
CA ARG A 649 -5.09 18.71 20.53
C ARG A 649 -5.69 17.38 20.89
N HIS A 650 -4.87 16.39 21.02
CA HIS A 650 -5.20 15.10 21.59
C HIS A 650 -4.36 14.88 22.84
N GLU A 651 -4.99 14.35 23.87
CA GLU A 651 -4.34 13.89 25.07
C GLU A 651 -4.78 12.45 25.34
N GLU A 652 -3.81 11.60 25.57
CA GLU A 652 -4.10 10.21 25.88
C GLU A 652 -4.73 10.13 27.28
N ILE A 653 -5.77 9.31 27.42
CA ILE A 653 -6.63 9.25 28.60
C ILE A 653 -5.85 8.98 29.89
N LEU A 654 -4.82 8.14 29.86
CA LEU A 654 -4.03 7.84 31.04
C LEU A 654 -3.13 9.02 31.45
N ASP A 655 -2.60 9.76 30.50
CA ASP A 655 -1.79 10.95 30.76
C ASP A 655 -2.67 12.02 31.39
N PHE A 656 -3.88 12.22 30.88
CA PHE A 656 -4.86 13.09 31.50
C PHE A 656 -5.21 12.64 32.90
N TYR A 657 -5.55 11.36 33.10
CA TYR A 657 -5.95 10.81 34.38
C TYR A 657 -4.84 10.96 35.44
N ASN A 658 -3.60 10.70 35.06
CA ASN A 658 -2.45 10.88 35.98
C ASN A 658 -2.21 12.35 36.34
N ARG A 659 -2.40 13.27 35.40
CA ARG A 659 -2.27 14.71 35.64
C ARG A 659 -3.45 15.27 36.45
N SER A 660 -4.64 14.79 36.23
CA SER A 660 -5.84 15.21 36.94
C SER A 660 -5.83 14.86 38.44
N LYS A 661 -4.93 13.98 38.88
CA LYS A 661 -4.68 13.70 40.31
C LYS A 661 -3.81 14.77 40.98
N GLN A 662 -3.24 15.69 40.23
CA GLN A 662 -2.53 16.84 40.78
C GLN A 662 -3.56 17.91 41.16
N GLU A 663 -3.38 18.59 42.27
CA GLU A 663 -4.33 19.55 42.86
C GLU A 663 -4.75 20.71 41.95
N LYS A 664 -3.95 20.95 40.86
CA LYS A 664 -4.22 22.08 39.96
C LYS A 664 -3.85 21.66 38.54
N TYR A 665 -4.84 21.19 37.81
CA TYR A 665 -4.64 20.80 36.42
C TYR A 665 -5.45 21.67 35.46
N ILE A 666 -4.73 22.36 34.57
CA ILE A 666 -5.35 23.21 33.54
C ILE A 666 -4.83 22.74 32.18
N ILE A 667 -5.72 22.32 31.30
CA ILE A 667 -5.40 22.08 29.89
C ILE A 667 -5.50 23.42 29.15
N PRO A 668 -4.54 23.78 28.27
CA PRO A 668 -4.47 25.09 27.66
C PRO A 668 -5.43 25.26 26.46
N THR A 669 -6.65 24.71 26.53
CA THR A 669 -7.68 24.84 25.50
C THR A 669 -9.04 25.13 26.16
N GLU A 670 -9.90 25.88 25.43
CA GLU A 670 -11.19 26.30 25.93
C GLU A 670 -12.18 25.14 26.12
N TYR A 671 -12.11 24.14 25.19
CA TYR A 671 -13.02 22.99 25.21
C TYR A 671 -12.24 21.70 25.42
N LEU A 672 -12.78 20.83 26.30
CA LEU A 672 -12.28 19.48 26.53
C LEU A 672 -13.39 18.50 26.14
N PHE A 673 -13.05 17.54 25.28
CA PHE A 673 -13.93 16.45 24.89
C PHE A 673 -13.42 15.14 25.48
N PHE A 674 -14.21 14.48 26.30
CA PHE A 674 -13.86 13.21 26.91
C PHE A 674 -14.63 12.09 26.20
N TYR A 675 -13.89 11.18 25.61
CA TYR A 675 -14.47 9.98 25.01
C TYR A 675 -14.44 8.85 26.02
N VAL A 676 -15.63 8.35 26.34
CA VAL A 676 -15.80 7.22 27.27
C VAL A 676 -16.49 6.10 26.51
N GLU A 677 -15.78 5.05 26.23
CA GLU A 677 -16.30 3.89 25.54
C GLU A 677 -17.17 3.05 26.48
N LYS A 678 -18.37 2.69 26.05
CA LYS A 678 -19.26 1.75 26.73
C LYS A 678 -18.89 0.31 26.44
N LYS A 679 -18.29 0.06 25.26
CA LYS A 679 -17.74 -1.21 24.83
C LYS A 679 -16.50 -0.96 23.97
N PRO A 680 -15.58 -1.92 23.87
CA PRO A 680 -14.39 -1.75 23.04
C PRO A 680 -14.77 -1.45 21.58
N ILE A 681 -14.27 -0.35 21.05
CA ILE A 681 -14.54 0.07 19.68
C ILE A 681 -13.45 -0.47 18.77
N GLN A 682 -13.86 -1.15 17.70
CA GLN A 682 -12.96 -1.69 16.68
C GLN A 682 -12.72 -0.65 15.61
N TYR A 683 -11.46 -0.22 15.44
CA TYR A 683 -11.06 0.77 14.45
C TYR A 683 -10.50 0.15 13.19
N ALA A 684 -9.63 -0.86 13.34
CA ALA A 684 -9.06 -1.61 12.23
C ALA A 684 -8.75 -3.03 12.66
N GLN A 685 -8.71 -3.96 11.73
CA GLN A 685 -8.61 -5.41 11.98
C GLN A 685 -7.49 -5.81 12.97
N TYR A 686 -6.32 -5.17 12.87
CA TYR A 686 -5.16 -5.50 13.70
C TYR A 686 -4.92 -4.53 14.87
N HIS A 687 -5.71 -3.48 14.97
CA HIS A 687 -5.64 -2.47 16.02
C HIS A 687 -6.87 -2.45 16.91
N PHE A 688 -7.57 -3.56 16.93
CA PHE A 688 -8.80 -3.74 17.71
C PHE A 688 -8.63 -3.34 19.19
N PHE A 689 -7.44 -3.56 19.73
CA PHE A 689 -7.14 -3.34 21.14
C PHE A 689 -5.92 -2.44 21.33
N THR A 690 -5.81 -1.40 20.55
CA THR A 690 -4.83 -0.37 20.83
C THR A 690 -5.24 0.40 22.07
N GLY A 691 -4.74 -0.01 23.16
CA GLY A 691 -4.67 0.73 24.36
C GLY A 691 -3.22 0.89 24.76
N PRO A 692 -2.88 1.73 25.73
CA PRO A 692 -1.52 1.89 26.19
C PRO A 692 -0.97 0.57 26.74
N ARG A 693 -0.08 -0.07 25.97
CA ARG A 693 0.51 -1.39 26.26
C ARG A 693 1.19 -1.46 27.63
N TRP A 694 1.70 -0.32 28.11
CA TRP A 694 2.36 -0.20 29.40
C TRP A 694 1.41 -0.26 30.60
N LEU A 695 0.06 -0.24 30.41
CA LEU A 695 -0.92 -0.52 31.46
C LEU A 695 -0.98 -2.00 31.86
N ALA A 696 -0.45 -2.92 31.08
CA ALA A 696 -0.38 -4.35 31.38
C ALA A 696 0.40 -4.67 32.68
N GLN A 697 0.87 -3.65 33.41
CA GLN A 697 1.62 -3.79 34.65
C GLN A 697 0.69 -3.98 35.85
N ALA A 698 1.10 -4.83 36.77
CA ALA A 698 0.34 -5.18 37.97
C ALA A 698 -0.14 -3.99 38.82
N LYS A 699 0.56 -2.84 38.75
CA LYS A 699 0.19 -1.64 39.52
C LYS A 699 -1.19 -1.07 39.18
N TYR A 700 -1.75 -1.41 38.03
CA TYR A 700 -3.08 -0.93 37.58
C TYR A 700 -4.21 -1.92 37.87
N THR A 701 -3.95 -3.10 38.41
CA THR A 701 -4.97 -4.12 38.71
C THR A 701 -6.00 -3.63 39.71
N LYS A 702 -5.68 -2.66 40.56
CA LYS A 702 -6.63 -2.06 41.51
C LYS A 702 -7.82 -1.39 40.83
N PHE A 703 -7.69 -0.91 39.59
CA PHE A 703 -8.78 -0.26 38.85
C PHE A 703 -9.80 -1.26 38.31
N TYR A 704 -9.45 -2.50 38.23
CA TYR A 704 -10.32 -3.56 37.73
C TYR A 704 -11.65 -3.65 38.50
N LYS A 705 -11.64 -3.39 39.79
CA LYS A 705 -12.85 -3.39 40.64
C LYS A 705 -13.83 -2.31 40.22
N TYR A 706 -13.36 -1.15 39.84
CA TYR A 706 -14.20 -0.02 39.42
C TYR A 706 -14.80 -0.23 38.04
N SER A 707 -14.01 -0.78 37.13
CA SER A 707 -14.43 -1.15 35.79
C SER A 707 -15.69 -2.02 35.82
N ASN A 708 -15.70 -3.09 36.61
CA ASN A 708 -16.84 -3.99 36.73
C ASN A 708 -18.07 -3.33 37.37
N ALA A 709 -17.88 -2.40 38.31
CA ALA A 709 -18.99 -1.69 38.95
C ALA A 709 -19.66 -0.71 37.98
N VAL A 710 -18.91 0.02 37.16
CA VAL A 710 -19.47 1.00 36.23
C VAL A 710 -20.27 0.33 35.10
N LEU A 711 -19.67 -0.70 34.48
CA LEU A 711 -20.28 -1.36 33.33
C LEU A 711 -21.44 -2.29 33.73
N SER A 712 -21.50 -2.81 34.97
CA SER A 712 -22.56 -3.68 35.43
C SER A 712 -23.85 -2.95 35.77
N GLU A 713 -23.80 -1.67 36.11
CA GLU A 713 -24.99 -0.88 36.44
C GLU A 713 -25.70 -0.31 35.18
N GLY A 714 -24.98 -0.14 34.07
CA GLY A 714 -25.54 0.51 32.90
C GLY A 714 -25.50 -0.31 31.59
N ASP A 715 -24.66 -1.35 31.47
CA ASP A 715 -24.43 -2.00 30.20
C ASP A 715 -24.04 -3.48 30.30
N GLU A 716 -25.02 -4.34 30.49
CA GLU A 716 -24.87 -5.80 30.48
C GLU A 716 -24.29 -6.28 29.13
N ILE A 717 -24.52 -5.55 28.03
CA ILE A 717 -24.07 -5.90 26.68
C ILE A 717 -22.55 -5.76 26.56
N ALA A 718 -21.95 -4.67 27.05
CA ALA A 718 -20.51 -4.48 27.01
C ALA A 718 -19.76 -5.53 27.84
N ASN A 719 -20.30 -5.82 29.04
CA ASN A 719 -19.76 -6.88 29.90
C ASN A 719 -19.87 -8.27 29.25
N SER A 720 -20.98 -8.56 28.56
CA SER A 720 -21.19 -9.83 27.89
C SER A 720 -20.24 -10.01 26.70
N GLN A 721 -20.02 -8.99 25.89
CA GLN A 721 -19.10 -9.05 24.74
C GLN A 721 -17.66 -9.22 25.16
N ILE A 722 -17.21 -8.50 26.19
CA ILE A 722 -15.86 -8.68 26.75
C ILE A 722 -15.72 -10.07 27.37
N SER A 723 -16.74 -10.52 28.10
CA SER A 723 -16.75 -11.86 28.71
C SER A 723 -16.77 -12.96 27.65
N GLU A 724 -17.53 -12.81 26.58
CA GLU A 724 -17.56 -13.76 25.49
C GLU A 724 -16.21 -13.83 24.77
N PHE A 725 -15.61 -12.69 24.43
CA PHE A 725 -14.27 -12.66 23.87
C PHE A 725 -13.24 -13.33 24.80
N LEU A 726 -13.27 -13.03 26.10
CA LEU A 726 -12.35 -13.58 27.08
C LEU A 726 -12.57 -15.08 27.36
N LEU A 727 -13.79 -15.58 27.19
CA LEU A 727 -14.15 -16.99 27.37
C LEU A 727 -13.79 -17.84 26.15
N ASN A 728 -13.86 -17.24 24.96
CA ASN A 728 -13.54 -17.92 23.70
C ASN A 728 -12.04 -17.95 23.41
N GLU A 729 -11.25 -17.05 24.03
CA GLU A 729 -9.82 -17.10 23.95
C GLU A 729 -9.24 -18.09 24.95
N PRO A 730 -8.53 -19.14 24.52
CA PRO A 730 -7.93 -20.10 25.44
C PRO A 730 -6.94 -19.41 26.38
N ILE A 731 -7.10 -19.59 27.66
CA ILE A 731 -6.26 -18.97 28.72
C ILE A 731 -4.78 -19.35 28.61
N THR A 732 -4.48 -20.37 27.85
CA THR A 732 -3.12 -20.91 27.62
C THR A 732 -2.36 -20.21 26.51
N ILE A 733 -2.90 -19.20 25.86
CA ILE A 733 -2.24 -18.52 24.73
C ILE A 733 -1.10 -17.65 25.24
N THR A 734 0.10 -18.00 24.85
CA THR A 734 1.31 -17.21 25.01
C THR A 734 1.50 -16.29 23.80
N GLY A 735 1.90 -15.04 24.01
CA GLY A 735 2.22 -14.10 22.94
C GLY A 735 1.08 -13.12 22.58
N LYS A 736 0.79 -12.94 21.30
CA LYS A 736 -0.07 -11.85 20.80
C LYS A 736 -1.50 -11.82 21.36
N ALA A 737 -2.09 -12.98 21.62
CA ALA A 737 -3.44 -13.04 22.19
C ALA A 737 -3.48 -12.67 23.68
N SER A 738 -2.43 -13.04 24.42
CA SER A 738 -2.22 -12.56 25.79
C SER A 738 -2.12 -11.03 25.84
N ASP A 739 -1.43 -10.44 24.87
CA ASP A 739 -1.30 -8.98 24.77
C ASP A 739 -2.66 -8.32 24.42
N ALA A 740 -3.43 -8.89 23.52
CA ALA A 740 -4.76 -8.40 23.16
C ALA A 740 -5.70 -8.44 24.39
N TYR A 741 -5.75 -9.55 25.09
CA TYR A 741 -6.51 -9.69 26.33
C TYR A 741 -6.15 -8.61 27.37
N SER A 742 -4.85 -8.44 27.60
CA SER A 742 -4.34 -7.44 28.54
C SER A 742 -4.72 -6.02 28.09
N ASN A 743 -4.66 -5.72 26.81
CA ASN A 743 -5.03 -4.42 26.26
C ASN A 743 -6.52 -4.12 26.40
N ILE A 744 -7.41 -5.08 26.19
CA ILE A 744 -8.86 -4.92 26.43
C ILE A 744 -9.12 -4.55 27.89
N LYS A 745 -8.56 -5.31 28.79
CA LYS A 745 -8.72 -5.09 30.22
C LYS A 745 -8.20 -3.73 30.67
N ASN A 746 -7.05 -3.34 30.17
CA ASN A 746 -6.46 -2.05 30.48
C ASN A 746 -7.32 -0.90 29.95
N ARG A 747 -7.86 -1.05 28.74
CA ARG A 747 -8.74 -0.07 28.11
C ARG A 747 -10.05 0.06 28.90
N GLU A 748 -10.68 -1.05 29.26
CA GLU A 748 -11.90 -1.08 30.09
C GLU A 748 -11.69 -0.36 31.43
N ILE A 749 -10.54 -0.61 32.08
CA ILE A 749 -10.19 0.04 33.35
C ILE A 749 -10.09 1.55 33.17
N LEU A 750 -9.39 2.02 32.16
CA LEU A 750 -9.19 3.45 31.91
C LEU A 750 -10.50 4.17 31.56
N GLU A 751 -11.33 3.54 30.73
CA GLU A 751 -12.61 4.10 30.34
C GLU A 751 -13.56 4.21 31.53
N SER A 752 -13.56 3.23 32.44
CA SER A 752 -14.31 3.26 33.66
C SER A 752 -13.83 4.37 34.59
N GLU A 753 -12.53 4.53 34.77
CA GLU A 753 -11.96 5.62 35.59
C GLU A 753 -12.30 6.99 35.00
N MET A 754 -12.29 7.13 33.68
CA MET A 754 -12.67 8.37 33.03
C MET A 754 -14.18 8.67 33.19
N TYR A 755 -15.03 7.65 33.10
CA TYR A 755 -16.42 7.81 33.41
C TYR A 755 -16.66 8.35 34.83
N PHE A 756 -16.03 7.73 35.82
CA PHE A 756 -16.11 8.19 37.20
C PHE A 756 -15.58 9.60 37.40
N TRP A 757 -14.49 9.93 36.75
CA TRP A 757 -13.94 11.28 36.75
C TRP A 757 -14.98 12.30 36.20
N CYS A 758 -15.61 12.00 35.07
CA CYS A 758 -16.64 12.86 34.48
C CYS A 758 -17.87 12.99 35.42
N GLN A 759 -18.29 11.93 36.10
CA GLN A 759 -19.38 11.98 37.05
C GLN A 759 -19.00 12.82 38.28
N LYS A 760 -17.83 12.67 38.83
CA LYS A 760 -17.31 13.46 39.94
C LYS A 760 -17.21 14.94 39.53
N PHE A 761 -16.68 15.24 38.37
CA PHE A 761 -16.63 16.60 37.82
C PHE A 761 -18.02 17.20 37.70
N LYS A 762 -19.01 16.44 37.22
CA LYS A 762 -20.40 16.87 37.10
C LYS A 762 -21.05 17.18 38.47
N MET A 763 -20.68 16.46 39.50
CA MET A 763 -21.17 16.74 40.88
C MET A 763 -20.63 18.08 41.41
N HIS A 764 -19.38 18.38 41.15
CA HIS A 764 -18.75 19.63 41.62
C HIS A 764 -19.06 20.84 40.70
N PHE A 765 -19.17 20.60 39.39
CA PHE A 765 -19.32 21.66 38.35
C PHE A 765 -20.41 21.31 37.34
N PRO A 766 -21.68 21.19 37.78
CA PRO A 766 -22.81 20.65 36.99
C PRO A 766 -23.13 21.48 35.73
N ASN A 767 -22.80 22.76 35.73
CA ASN A 767 -23.06 23.66 34.60
C ASN A 767 -21.97 23.70 33.54
N GLU A 768 -20.78 23.14 33.81
CA GLU A 768 -19.62 23.21 32.96
C GLU A 768 -19.44 21.96 32.09
N ILE A 769 -19.96 20.83 32.50
CA ILE A 769 -19.92 19.56 31.76
C ILE A 769 -21.29 19.22 31.18
N LYS A 770 -21.29 18.81 29.93
CA LYS A 770 -22.49 18.36 29.20
C LYS A 770 -22.19 17.11 28.40
N VAL A 771 -23.23 16.33 28.13
CA VAL A 771 -23.12 15.28 27.11
C VAL A 771 -23.18 15.96 25.75
N TYR A 772 -22.13 15.80 24.95
CA TYR A 772 -22.02 16.28 23.58
C TYR A 772 -22.65 15.29 22.61
N TYR A 773 -22.40 13.99 22.82
CA TYR A 773 -22.95 12.89 22.06
C TYR A 773 -23.02 11.63 22.92
N GLU A 774 -24.01 10.78 22.66
CA GLU A 774 -24.16 9.49 23.32
C GLU A 774 -24.88 8.52 22.39
N ASP A 775 -24.38 7.29 22.30
CA ASP A 775 -25.00 6.16 21.59
C ASP A 775 -24.76 4.84 22.34
N GLU A 776 -24.95 3.71 21.67
CA GLU A 776 -24.72 2.37 22.22
C GLU A 776 -23.22 2.07 22.49
N ASP A 777 -22.32 2.73 21.78
CA ASP A 777 -20.90 2.42 21.77
C ASP A 777 -20.11 3.31 22.72
N PHE A 778 -20.44 4.60 22.84
CA PHE A 778 -19.68 5.51 23.68
C PHE A 778 -20.48 6.76 24.09
N ILE A 779 -19.94 7.50 25.07
CA ILE A 779 -20.39 8.83 25.48
C ILE A 779 -19.27 9.82 25.23
N CYS A 780 -19.57 10.94 24.60
CA CYS A 780 -18.69 12.09 24.50
C CYS A 780 -19.18 13.20 25.45
N TYR A 781 -18.40 13.50 26.47
CA TYR A 781 -18.64 14.65 27.31
C TYR A 781 -17.90 15.86 26.79
N VAL A 782 -18.47 17.06 26.95
CA VAL A 782 -17.79 18.33 26.68
C VAL A 782 -17.74 19.18 27.92
N VAL A 783 -16.55 19.69 28.24
CA VAL A 783 -16.35 20.68 29.29
C VAL A 783 -15.88 21.98 28.61
N LYS A 784 -16.60 23.07 28.90
CA LYS A 784 -16.09 24.40 28.56
C LYS A 784 -15.32 24.92 29.77
N GLN A 785 -14.01 24.98 29.65
CA GLN A 785 -13.17 25.44 30.76
C GLN A 785 -13.40 26.92 31.09
N ASN A 786 -13.57 27.22 32.37
CA ASN A 786 -13.51 28.57 32.87
C ASN A 786 -12.09 28.83 33.37
N THR A 787 -11.38 29.76 32.74
CA THR A 787 -10.01 30.13 33.11
C THR A 787 -9.88 30.71 34.49
N ASP A 788 -10.98 31.22 35.05
CA ASP A 788 -11.02 31.80 36.39
C ASP A 788 -11.20 30.76 37.49
N HIS A 789 -11.50 29.49 37.11
CA HIS A 789 -11.66 28.37 38.05
C HIS A 789 -10.41 27.51 38.07
N LEU A 790 -9.97 27.19 39.26
CA LEU A 790 -9.06 26.04 39.49
C LEU A 790 -9.98 24.87 39.84
N TYR A 791 -10.02 23.88 38.92
CA TYR A 791 -10.83 22.68 39.14
C TYR A 791 -10.14 21.79 40.16
N ASP A 792 -10.57 21.92 41.40
CA ASP A 792 -10.16 21.07 42.50
C ASP A 792 -11.19 19.98 42.70
N LEU A 793 -10.79 18.74 42.46
CA LEU A 793 -11.59 17.53 42.65
C LEU A 793 -11.13 16.74 43.87
N SER A 794 -10.25 17.28 44.69
CA SER A 794 -9.92 16.67 45.97
C SER A 794 -11.14 16.66 46.88
N ASP A 795 -11.41 15.53 47.51
CA ASP A 795 -12.54 15.37 48.45
C ASP A 795 -12.29 16.12 49.76
#